data_e1f418cfed6767c838331988dc3bf047
#
_entry.id   e1f418cfed6767c838331988dc3bf047
#
_cell.length_a   1.000
_cell.length_b   1.000
_cell.length_c   1.000
_cell.angle_alpha   90.00
_cell.angle_beta   90.00
_cell.angle_gamma   90.00
#
_symmetry.space_group_name_H-M   'P 1'
#
loop_
_entity.id
_entity.type
_entity.pdbx_description
1 polymer ?
#
loop_
_entity_poly.entity_id
_entity_poly.type
_entity_poly.pdbx_seq_one_letter_code
_entity_poly.pdbx_strand_id
1 'polypeptide(L)'
;MKVSMTALALLLAPLTLHAQDKAAEASMGAREKVDAEAANQQSPGTTKTTDEASSGTQSAENVVSADNPATPLVPASATWDSFHGQLNAQKYSPLKQITADNVSKLKKVWEFHTGDVSDGKGDTPATVWSATPIFANQTLYIGTPFDRLIALDPGTGKEKWHYDTKSSRKALTQPVLKNRGVSYWQAKNPVAGQACQKIVYMGTVDGKLFALDADSGKPCSDFAENGILDLNQWNTVNAKYPLSVLQPPTVVGNHLLIGWAGKDWAYAEAPPGTVFAVNAQTGKREWTFEAIPAEVRKRTGTANVWTHMSADEAHGLVYLPVSSPSPNYWGGNRTAPIPLGTSTTALDINTGKVVWSRQWVHHDVWDYDINSAPTLMDITVNGKQIPALIQATKQGFLFVVNRLTGEDVWPIEERPVPQGDGSVEGEVLSPTQPFPTKPAPLLDQSKKPAIWKLADVVGAGQCSRLWDKLTYEGMYTPPTTKGEGALTYPDSAGGVQWGGVAFDPQKQIAIVNTSHIVQYVKLYSRKDYEKADNGSGNESGFAPQEGAPYGLRLMVANNWLGMPCWQPPFGEIVAIDMHTGDVKWRRPVGASQQYGFFMPESWGSPTIGGPAVTAGGVIFIGASMDAKVRAYSVESGEELWSDQAEAPAVANPSVYEFKGRQYVAFVAGGNTILKDQVGDQVVVYALPE
;
A
#
# COMPACT_ATOMS: atom_id res chain seq x y z
N MET A 1 7.33 -35.26 -34.67
CA MET A 1 8.38 -34.32 -34.98
C MET A 1 9.40 -34.38 -33.85
N LYS A 2 10.60 -34.92 -34.11
CA LYS A 2 11.68 -35.04 -33.12
C LYS A 2 12.34 -33.67 -32.97
N VAL A 3 12.20 -33.01 -31.79
CA VAL A 3 12.97 -31.85 -31.41
C VAL A 3 14.17 -32.35 -30.62
N SER A 4 15.34 -32.04 -31.15
CA SER A 4 16.66 -32.49 -30.69
C SER A 4 17.00 -31.94 -29.29
N MET A 5 17.42 -32.82 -28.38
CA MET A 5 17.86 -32.55 -27.02
C MET A 5 19.26 -31.94 -26.89
N THR A 6 19.76 -31.24 -27.91
CA THR A 6 21.18 -30.80 -27.97
C THR A 6 21.41 -29.35 -27.57
N ALA A 7 20.39 -28.60 -27.13
CA ALA A 7 20.52 -27.16 -26.77
C ALA A 7 20.66 -26.88 -25.26
N LEU A 8 20.64 -27.92 -24.39
CA LEU A 8 20.63 -27.71 -22.92
C LEU A 8 22.01 -27.91 -22.24
N ALA A 9 23.06 -28.19 -23.01
CA ALA A 9 24.39 -28.56 -22.46
C ALA A 9 25.43 -27.44 -22.47
N LEU A 10 25.10 -26.20 -22.85
CA LEU A 10 26.07 -25.11 -23.04
C LEU A 10 25.96 -23.93 -22.06
N LEU A 11 25.24 -24.08 -20.94
CA LEU A 11 25.07 -23.01 -19.94
C LEU A 11 25.61 -23.38 -18.53
N LEU A 12 26.62 -24.23 -18.45
CA LEU A 12 27.32 -24.55 -17.20
C LEU A 12 28.77 -24.09 -17.28
N ALA A 13 29.03 -22.79 -17.18
CA ALA A 13 30.32 -22.26 -16.82
C ALA A 13 30.25 -21.54 -15.50
N PRO A 14 31.10 -21.82 -14.50
CA PRO A 14 31.02 -21.20 -13.19
C PRO A 14 31.63 -19.80 -13.24
N LEU A 15 30.85 -18.79 -12.87
CA LEU A 15 31.35 -17.46 -12.54
C LEU A 15 31.89 -17.48 -11.11
N THR A 16 33.20 -17.37 -10.98
CA THR A 16 33.90 -17.16 -9.72
C THR A 16 33.68 -15.74 -9.22
N LEU A 17 33.10 -15.61 -8.01
CA LEU A 17 33.06 -14.37 -7.26
C LEU A 17 34.47 -13.98 -6.81
N HIS A 18 34.88 -12.75 -7.11
CA HIS A 18 35.98 -12.09 -6.41
C HIS A 18 35.40 -11.25 -5.28
N ALA A 19 35.71 -11.67 -4.06
CA ALA A 19 35.57 -10.86 -2.86
C ALA A 19 36.73 -9.84 -2.80
N GLN A 20 36.45 -8.59 -2.54
CA GLN A 20 37.43 -7.64 -2.05
C GLN A 20 36.96 -7.06 -0.71
N ASP A 21 37.69 -7.47 0.33
CA ASP A 21 37.70 -6.85 1.65
C ASP A 21 38.17 -5.40 1.59
N LYS A 22 37.51 -4.51 2.32
CA LYS A 22 38.18 -3.41 3.01
C LYS A 22 37.48 -3.07 4.31
N ALA A 23 38.24 -3.24 5.37
CA ALA A 23 37.97 -2.88 6.73
C ALA A 23 37.98 -1.34 6.92
N ALA A 24 37.18 -0.88 7.87
CA ALA A 24 37.45 0.38 8.58
C ALA A 24 37.06 0.24 10.05
N GLU A 25 38.06 0.55 10.86
CA GLU A 25 38.12 0.46 12.32
C GLU A 25 37.25 1.48 13.05
N ALA A 26 36.76 1.01 14.18
CA ALA A 26 36.79 1.53 15.54
C ALA A 26 36.34 2.97 15.90
N SER A 27 35.39 3.03 16.82
CA SER A 27 35.64 3.73 18.09
C SER A 27 34.72 3.22 19.21
N MET A 28 35.36 2.69 20.26
CA MET A 28 34.77 2.41 21.58
C MET A 28 34.54 3.70 22.36
N GLY A 29 33.53 3.69 23.24
CA GLY A 29 33.42 4.71 24.28
C GLY A 29 32.28 4.47 25.26
N ALA A 30 32.69 3.90 26.41
CA ALA A 30 32.16 4.07 27.77
C ALA A 30 30.77 3.55 28.15
N ARG A 31 30.83 2.48 28.96
CA ARG A 31 29.77 2.01 29.88
C ARG A 31 29.78 2.88 31.14
N GLU A 32 28.61 3.22 31.64
CA GLU A 32 28.41 3.51 33.05
C GLU A 32 27.26 2.62 33.61
N LYS A 33 27.59 1.98 34.74
CA LYS A 33 26.69 1.16 35.56
C LYS A 33 25.93 2.04 36.53
N VAL A 34 24.68 1.81 36.78
CA VAL A 34 24.02 2.16 38.04
C VAL A 34 23.18 0.98 38.51
N ASP A 35 23.34 0.69 39.78
CA ASP A 35 22.90 -0.49 40.51
C ASP A 35 21.38 -0.51 40.83
N ALA A 36 20.91 -1.73 41.08
CA ALA A 36 19.58 -2.04 41.55
C ALA A 36 19.40 -1.80 43.04
N GLU A 37 18.24 -1.33 43.47
CA GLU A 37 17.73 -1.56 44.81
C GLU A 37 16.26 -1.94 44.79
N ALA A 38 15.95 -3.06 45.46
CA ALA A 38 14.65 -3.66 45.64
C ALA A 38 13.93 -3.10 46.84
N ALA A 39 12.61 -2.90 46.77
CA ALA A 39 11.77 -2.88 47.96
C ALA A 39 10.40 -3.53 47.69
N ASN A 40 10.20 -4.56 48.46
CA ASN A 40 9.04 -5.44 48.63
C ASN A 40 7.98 -4.76 49.49
N GLN A 41 6.65 -4.86 49.15
CA GLN A 41 5.59 -4.98 50.16
C GLN A 41 4.23 -5.39 49.56
N GLN A 42 3.83 -6.54 49.92
CA GLN A 42 2.54 -7.16 50.36
C GLN A 42 1.17 -6.59 49.89
N SER A 43 0.38 -7.49 49.32
CA SER A 43 -1.06 -7.49 49.22
C SER A 43 -1.77 -7.63 50.60
N PRO A 44 -3.04 -7.23 50.76
CA PRO A 44 -4.11 -8.26 50.69
C PRO A 44 -5.48 -7.77 50.19
N GLY A 45 -6.33 -8.74 49.80
CA GLY A 45 -7.78 -8.61 49.96
C GLY A 45 -8.62 -8.89 48.72
N THR A 46 -9.08 -10.11 48.62
CA THR A 46 -10.15 -10.63 47.75
C THR A 46 -11.48 -9.92 47.93
N THR A 47 -12.15 -9.56 46.84
CA THR A 47 -13.60 -9.63 46.72
C THR A 47 -14.02 -9.94 45.30
N LYS A 48 -14.76 -11.03 45.14
CA LYS A 48 -15.44 -11.44 43.90
C LYS A 48 -16.58 -10.49 43.62
N THR A 49 -16.65 -9.94 42.45
CA THR A 49 -17.89 -9.51 41.81
C THR A 49 -17.86 -9.92 40.36
N THR A 50 -18.83 -10.72 40.01
CA THR A 50 -19.21 -11.08 38.64
C THR A 50 -19.80 -9.82 37.99
N ASP A 51 -19.17 -9.39 36.86
CA ASP A 51 -19.84 -8.47 35.95
C ASP A 51 -19.58 -8.90 34.50
N GLU A 52 -20.71 -9.08 33.84
CA GLU A 52 -20.83 -9.38 32.42
C GLU A 52 -20.21 -8.23 31.59
N ALA A 53 -19.30 -8.57 30.70
CA ALA A 53 -18.76 -7.63 29.72
C ALA A 53 -19.82 -7.32 28.65
N SER A 54 -20.59 -6.29 28.85
CA SER A 54 -21.36 -5.68 27.78
C SER A 54 -20.46 -4.85 26.92
N SER A 55 -20.41 -5.16 25.61
CA SER A 55 -19.78 -4.35 24.57
C SER A 55 -20.48 -2.99 24.49
N GLY A 56 -19.89 -1.99 25.12
CA GLY A 56 -20.40 -0.62 25.10
C GLY A 56 -20.07 0.08 23.79
N THR A 57 -20.98 0.05 22.84
CA THR A 57 -21.08 1.05 21.77
C THR A 57 -21.48 2.38 22.40
N GLN A 58 -20.54 3.31 22.52
CA GLN A 58 -20.89 4.71 22.80
C GLN A 58 -21.49 5.30 21.52
N SER A 59 -22.82 5.44 21.52
CA SER A 59 -23.58 6.15 20.50
C SER A 59 -23.33 7.66 20.63
N ALA A 60 -22.70 8.26 19.61
CA ALA A 60 -22.75 9.69 19.40
C ALA A 60 -24.17 10.06 18.91
N GLU A 61 -24.86 10.91 19.64
CA GLU A 61 -26.13 11.52 19.21
C GLU A 61 -25.86 12.43 18.00
N ASN A 62 -26.08 11.89 16.83
CA ASN A 62 -26.39 12.42 15.51
C ASN A 62 -26.09 11.34 14.46
N VAL A 63 -26.63 10.14 14.68
CA VAL A 63 -26.60 9.06 13.69
C VAL A 63 -27.58 9.42 12.59
N VAL A 64 -27.09 9.54 11.36
CA VAL A 64 -27.91 9.58 10.16
C VAL A 64 -28.84 8.36 10.21
N SER A 65 -30.15 8.60 10.34
CA SER A 65 -31.16 7.53 10.39
C SER A 65 -31.05 6.67 9.13
N ALA A 66 -31.04 5.36 9.29
CA ALA A 66 -31.00 4.38 8.21
C ALA A 66 -32.19 4.49 7.22
N ASP A 67 -33.20 5.29 7.55
CA ASP A 67 -34.41 5.50 6.75
C ASP A 67 -34.33 6.69 5.79
N ASN A 68 -33.22 7.45 5.77
CA ASN A 68 -33.02 8.51 4.80
C ASN A 68 -32.24 7.95 3.59
N PRO A 69 -32.76 8.03 2.35
CA PRO A 69 -31.98 7.59 1.20
C PRO A 69 -30.64 8.31 1.18
N ALA A 70 -29.55 7.56 1.23
CA ALA A 70 -28.21 8.13 1.24
C ALA A 70 -28.03 9.07 0.04
N THR A 71 -27.50 10.27 0.30
CA THR A 71 -27.09 11.15 -0.79
C THR A 71 -26.07 10.41 -1.66
N PRO A 72 -26.32 10.27 -2.99
CA PRO A 72 -25.37 9.59 -3.87
C PRO A 72 -24.00 10.23 -3.84
N LEU A 73 -22.98 9.43 -4.10
CA LEU A 73 -21.62 9.94 -4.27
C LEU A 73 -21.57 10.97 -5.41
N VAL A 74 -20.68 11.97 -5.26
CA VAL A 74 -20.43 12.97 -6.31
C VAL A 74 -19.98 12.22 -7.58
N PRO A 75 -20.65 12.45 -8.73
CA PRO A 75 -20.27 11.83 -9.99
C PRO A 75 -18.83 12.15 -10.39
N ALA A 76 -18.16 11.22 -11.04
CA ALA A 76 -16.82 11.42 -11.58
C ALA A 76 -16.77 12.56 -12.59
N SER A 77 -15.69 13.34 -12.58
CA SER A 77 -15.42 14.43 -13.51
C SER A 77 -14.43 13.99 -14.61
N ALA A 78 -14.27 14.82 -15.65
CA ALA A 78 -13.28 14.63 -16.70
C ALA A 78 -11.83 15.01 -16.28
N THR A 79 -11.66 15.46 -15.03
CA THR A 79 -10.37 15.71 -14.39
C THR A 79 -9.85 14.45 -13.70
N TRP A 80 -8.62 14.51 -13.24
CA TRP A 80 -8.00 13.49 -12.37
C TRP A 80 -7.22 14.24 -11.30
N ASP A 81 -7.95 14.96 -10.43
CA ASP A 81 -7.40 15.96 -9.51
C ASP A 81 -6.95 15.38 -8.16
N SER A 82 -7.15 14.10 -7.96
CA SER A 82 -6.60 13.36 -6.83
C SER A 82 -5.89 12.08 -7.28
N PHE A 83 -5.16 11.45 -6.39
CA PHE A 83 -4.40 10.23 -6.69
C PHE A 83 -5.28 9.12 -7.32
N HIS A 84 -6.51 8.98 -6.87
CA HIS A 84 -7.47 7.99 -7.36
C HIS A 84 -8.50 8.53 -8.36
N GLY A 85 -8.24 9.69 -8.93
CA GLY A 85 -9.16 10.42 -9.78
C GLY A 85 -10.12 11.29 -9.00
N GLN A 86 -10.80 10.71 -8.00
CA GLN A 86 -11.71 11.41 -7.08
C GLN A 86 -11.50 10.92 -5.64
N LEU A 87 -12.08 11.65 -4.68
CA LEU A 87 -11.99 11.34 -3.25
C LEU A 87 -12.66 10.01 -2.86
N ASN A 88 -13.62 9.53 -3.63
CA ASN A 88 -14.28 8.24 -3.42
C ASN A 88 -13.40 7.02 -3.79
N ALA A 89 -12.20 7.24 -4.30
CA ALA A 89 -11.21 6.23 -4.70
C ALA A 89 -11.70 5.22 -5.76
N GLN A 90 -12.71 5.55 -6.57
CA GLN A 90 -13.24 4.65 -7.60
C GLN A 90 -12.28 4.42 -8.77
N LYS A 91 -11.31 5.31 -8.98
CA LYS A 91 -10.38 5.23 -10.13
C LYS A 91 -11.14 5.11 -11.46
N TYR A 92 -12.25 5.82 -11.54
CA TYR A 92 -13.15 5.82 -12.67
C TYR A 92 -13.15 7.16 -13.38
N SER A 93 -13.09 7.13 -14.71
CA SER A 93 -13.25 8.32 -15.56
C SER A 93 -14.55 8.23 -16.36
N PRO A 94 -15.38 9.28 -16.39
CA PRO A 94 -16.60 9.30 -17.17
C PRO A 94 -16.34 9.46 -18.68
N LEU A 95 -15.08 9.61 -19.07
CA LEU A 95 -14.65 9.77 -20.45
C LEU A 95 -14.88 8.49 -21.26
N LYS A 96 -15.38 8.66 -22.47
CA LYS A 96 -15.74 7.55 -23.40
C LYS A 96 -15.26 7.78 -24.84
N GLN A 97 -14.30 8.67 -25.05
CA GLN A 97 -13.70 8.85 -26.37
C GLN A 97 -12.87 7.62 -26.75
N ILE A 98 -12.15 7.03 -25.76
CA ILE A 98 -11.45 5.76 -25.90
C ILE A 98 -12.40 4.66 -25.45
N THR A 99 -12.71 3.72 -26.35
CA THR A 99 -13.64 2.61 -26.14
C THR A 99 -12.95 1.28 -26.40
N ALA A 100 -13.61 0.16 -26.05
CA ALA A 100 -13.11 -1.17 -26.38
C ALA A 100 -12.90 -1.37 -27.88
N ASP A 101 -13.69 -0.72 -28.75
CA ASP A 101 -13.62 -0.87 -30.21
C ASP A 101 -12.46 -0.09 -30.85
N ASN A 102 -11.95 0.97 -30.19
CA ASN A 102 -10.94 1.85 -30.78
C ASN A 102 -9.63 1.94 -29.99
N VAL A 103 -9.57 1.36 -28.79
CA VAL A 103 -8.37 1.42 -27.92
C VAL A 103 -7.13 0.83 -28.57
N SER A 104 -7.29 -0.12 -29.50
CA SER A 104 -6.18 -0.68 -30.32
C SER A 104 -5.47 0.37 -31.17
N LYS A 105 -6.09 1.55 -31.39
CA LYS A 105 -5.51 2.67 -32.15
C LYS A 105 -4.71 3.64 -31.30
N LEU A 106 -4.63 3.45 -29.97
CA LEU A 106 -3.87 4.31 -29.09
C LEU A 106 -2.42 4.45 -29.54
N LYS A 107 -1.90 5.68 -29.44
CA LYS A 107 -0.51 6.01 -29.73
C LYS A 107 0.09 6.80 -28.57
N LYS A 108 1.37 6.58 -28.32
CA LYS A 108 2.16 7.47 -27.48
C LYS A 108 2.18 8.84 -28.14
N VAL A 109 1.72 9.86 -27.41
CA VAL A 109 1.64 11.24 -27.92
C VAL A 109 2.77 12.10 -27.39
N TRP A 110 3.27 11.81 -26.20
CA TRP A 110 4.47 12.40 -25.63
C TRP A 110 5.02 11.56 -24.47
N GLU A 111 6.27 11.80 -24.14
CA GLU A 111 6.95 11.27 -22.96
C GLU A 111 7.80 12.36 -22.33
N PHE A 112 8.06 12.22 -21.03
CA PHE A 112 8.90 13.12 -20.25
C PHE A 112 9.79 12.31 -19.30
N HIS A 113 11.08 12.63 -19.24
CA HIS A 113 12.05 12.02 -18.34
C HIS A 113 12.43 13.00 -17.24
N THR A 114 12.27 12.59 -15.99
CA THR A 114 12.54 13.46 -14.84
C THR A 114 14.02 13.58 -14.50
N GLY A 115 14.83 12.58 -14.84
CA GLY A 115 16.22 12.44 -14.39
C GLY A 115 16.35 11.95 -12.92
N ASP A 116 15.23 11.68 -12.23
CA ASP A 116 15.20 11.30 -10.80
C ASP A 116 15.11 9.78 -10.64
N VAL A 117 16.20 9.10 -10.97
CA VAL A 117 16.30 7.64 -10.91
C VAL A 117 17.62 7.19 -10.32
N SER A 118 17.59 6.11 -9.53
CA SER A 118 18.78 5.44 -9.00
C SER A 118 18.50 3.94 -8.81
N ASP A 119 19.44 3.10 -9.23
CA ASP A 119 19.39 1.66 -8.99
C ASP A 119 20.01 1.23 -7.64
N GLY A 120 20.49 2.21 -6.86
CA GLY A 120 21.06 1.98 -5.53
C GLY A 120 22.49 1.44 -5.50
N LYS A 121 23.16 1.30 -6.67
CA LYS A 121 24.55 0.81 -6.72
C LYS A 121 25.61 1.87 -6.41
N GLY A 122 25.20 3.16 -6.34
CA GLY A 122 26.06 4.28 -5.97
C GLY A 122 25.75 4.83 -4.60
N ASP A 123 26.14 6.08 -4.36
CA ASP A 123 25.89 6.78 -3.08
C ASP A 123 24.41 7.18 -2.88
N THR A 124 23.61 7.15 -3.95
CA THR A 124 22.19 7.50 -3.92
C THR A 124 21.37 6.22 -3.72
N PRO A 125 20.50 6.18 -2.67
CA PRO A 125 19.61 5.05 -2.48
C PRO A 125 18.75 4.76 -3.71
N ALA A 126 18.36 3.51 -3.87
CA ALA A 126 17.48 3.08 -4.96
C ALA A 126 16.15 3.84 -4.96
N THR A 127 15.57 4.03 -6.14
CA THR A 127 14.28 4.69 -6.30
C THR A 127 13.12 3.71 -6.45
N VAL A 128 11.96 4.07 -5.90
CA VAL A 128 10.66 3.45 -6.13
C VAL A 128 9.67 4.56 -6.47
N TRP A 129 9.35 4.69 -7.73
CA TRP A 129 8.45 5.76 -8.17
C TRP A 129 7.05 5.24 -8.45
N SER A 130 6.17 5.46 -7.48
CA SER A 130 4.79 4.97 -7.48
C SER A 130 3.77 6.11 -7.53
N ALA A 131 4.15 7.24 -8.15
CA ALA A 131 3.29 8.42 -8.24
C ALA A 131 2.27 8.28 -9.37
N THR A 132 1.01 8.58 -9.08
CA THR A 132 0.00 8.84 -10.11
C THR A 132 0.03 10.31 -10.48
N PRO A 133 0.20 10.70 -11.75
CA PRO A 133 0.07 12.09 -12.17
C PRO A 133 -1.34 12.60 -11.91
N ILE A 134 -1.50 13.79 -11.34
CA ILE A 134 -2.82 14.41 -11.20
C ILE A 134 -3.03 15.50 -12.24
N PHE A 135 -4.25 15.54 -12.80
CA PHE A 135 -4.65 16.58 -13.74
C PHE A 135 -5.64 17.54 -13.09
N ALA A 136 -5.15 18.72 -12.78
CA ALA A 136 -5.93 19.81 -12.18
C ALA A 136 -5.45 21.14 -12.77
N ASN A 137 -6.27 22.20 -12.72
CA ASN A 137 -5.87 23.54 -13.14
C ASN A 137 -5.18 23.58 -14.53
N GLN A 138 -5.68 22.80 -15.49
CA GLN A 138 -5.11 22.70 -16.85
C GLN A 138 -3.61 22.34 -16.85
N THR A 139 -3.18 21.55 -15.87
CA THR A 139 -1.77 21.18 -15.67
C THR A 139 -1.69 19.76 -15.15
N LEU A 140 -0.68 19.02 -15.59
CA LEU A 140 -0.36 17.72 -15.05
C LEU A 140 0.75 17.88 -14.01
N TYR A 141 0.48 17.50 -12.75
CA TYR A 141 1.43 17.60 -11.65
C TYR A 141 1.95 16.22 -11.25
N ILE A 142 3.25 16.11 -11.00
CA ILE A 142 3.91 14.88 -10.57
C ILE A 142 4.93 15.16 -9.46
N GLY A 143 5.01 14.25 -8.48
CA GLY A 143 6.10 14.19 -7.51
C GLY A 143 7.11 13.12 -7.92
N THR A 144 8.39 13.37 -7.67
CA THR A 144 9.47 12.43 -8.02
C THR A 144 10.10 11.77 -6.79
N PRO A 145 10.82 10.65 -6.94
CA PRO A 145 11.54 10.01 -5.82
C PRO A 145 12.64 10.89 -5.19
N PHE A 146 13.11 11.91 -5.91
CA PHE A 146 14.09 12.87 -5.38
C PHE A 146 13.42 14.07 -4.69
N ASP A 147 12.11 13.94 -4.36
CA ASP A 147 11.32 14.98 -3.71
C ASP A 147 11.27 16.29 -4.53
N ARG A 148 11.19 16.18 -5.87
CA ARG A 148 10.86 17.30 -6.76
C ARG A 148 9.39 17.26 -7.15
N LEU A 149 8.75 18.42 -7.22
CA LEU A 149 7.43 18.61 -7.80
C LEU A 149 7.56 19.24 -9.17
N ILE A 150 6.96 18.65 -10.20
CA ILE A 150 7.06 19.07 -11.59
C ILE A 150 5.66 19.30 -12.14
N ALA A 151 5.46 20.41 -12.85
CA ALA A 151 4.24 20.77 -13.56
C ALA A 151 4.46 20.73 -15.07
N LEU A 152 3.63 19.95 -15.78
CA LEU A 152 3.72 19.72 -17.21
C LEU A 152 2.48 20.27 -17.95
N ASP A 153 2.66 20.67 -19.19
CA ASP A 153 1.55 20.88 -20.13
C ASP A 153 0.93 19.51 -20.47
N PRO A 154 -0.39 19.32 -20.26
CA PRO A 154 -1.02 18.00 -20.38
C PRO A 154 -1.07 17.47 -21.82
N GLY A 155 -1.02 18.35 -22.82
CA GLY A 155 -1.11 17.97 -24.23
C GLY A 155 0.24 17.68 -24.88
N THR A 156 1.32 18.23 -24.34
CA THR A 156 2.66 18.19 -24.99
C THR A 156 3.77 17.62 -24.10
N GLY A 157 3.53 17.44 -22.80
CA GLY A 157 4.56 17.02 -21.84
C GLY A 157 5.63 18.10 -21.57
N LYS A 158 5.49 19.31 -22.12
CA LYS A 158 6.46 20.39 -21.89
C LYS A 158 6.39 20.86 -20.43
N GLU A 159 7.55 20.95 -19.76
CA GLU A 159 7.66 21.47 -18.41
C GLU A 159 7.22 22.95 -18.38
N LYS A 160 6.31 23.27 -17.43
CA LYS A 160 5.88 24.64 -17.10
C LYS A 160 6.76 25.21 -16.00
N TRP A 161 6.96 24.45 -14.94
CA TRP A 161 7.84 24.76 -13.83
C TRP A 161 8.18 23.48 -13.04
N HIS A 162 9.23 23.54 -12.23
CA HIS A 162 9.52 22.55 -11.20
C HIS A 162 9.99 23.21 -9.90
N TYR A 163 9.88 22.48 -8.81
CA TYR A 163 10.38 22.88 -7.50
C TYR A 163 11.15 21.71 -6.87
N ASP A 164 12.39 21.97 -6.44
CA ASP A 164 13.21 21.02 -5.72
C ASP A 164 13.16 21.36 -4.23
N THR A 165 12.63 20.44 -3.42
CA THR A 165 12.45 20.64 -1.98
C THR A 165 13.75 20.69 -1.20
N LYS A 166 14.86 20.18 -1.75
CA LYS A 166 16.15 20.00 -1.07
C LYS A 166 16.04 19.16 0.21
N SER A 167 15.09 18.22 0.24
CA SER A 167 14.86 17.36 1.40
C SER A 167 16.07 16.54 1.77
N SER A 168 16.25 16.31 3.07
CA SER A 168 17.36 15.51 3.59
C SER A 168 17.11 14.02 3.32
N ARG A 169 18.05 13.39 2.63
CA ARG A 169 18.04 11.94 2.38
C ARG A 169 18.80 11.15 3.46
N LYS A 170 19.36 11.84 4.49
CA LYS A 170 20.15 11.18 5.54
C LYS A 170 19.32 10.46 6.60
N ALA A 171 18.09 10.87 6.79
CA ALA A 171 17.16 10.29 7.79
C ALA A 171 16.07 9.46 7.10
N LEU A 172 16.47 8.56 6.20
CA LEU A 172 15.52 7.69 5.49
C LEU A 172 14.85 6.71 6.48
N THR A 173 13.54 6.76 6.54
CA THR A 173 12.73 5.76 7.24
C THR A 173 12.59 4.48 6.41
N GLN A 174 12.77 4.60 5.10
CA GLN A 174 12.75 3.49 4.14
C GLN A 174 14.13 3.30 3.51
N PRO A 175 14.53 2.10 3.14
CA PRO A 175 15.81 1.84 2.49
C PRO A 175 15.90 2.39 1.05
N VAL A 176 14.82 2.96 0.54
CA VAL A 176 14.68 3.48 -0.81
C VAL A 176 14.09 4.88 -0.82
N LEU A 177 14.38 5.66 -1.85
CA LEU A 177 13.73 6.94 -2.14
C LEU A 177 12.37 6.65 -2.79
N LYS A 178 11.28 7.10 -2.15
CA LYS A 178 9.92 6.78 -2.57
C LYS A 178 9.03 8.01 -2.61
N ASN A 179 8.25 8.15 -3.68
CA ASN A 179 7.19 9.15 -3.77
C ASN A 179 5.95 8.51 -4.40
N ARG A 180 4.77 8.86 -3.88
CA ARG A 180 3.48 8.36 -4.38
C ARG A 180 2.61 9.44 -5.02
N GLY A 181 3.10 10.67 -5.15
CA GLY A 181 2.42 11.73 -5.87
C GLY A 181 2.21 13.00 -5.08
N VAL A 182 1.28 13.80 -5.56
CA VAL A 182 0.96 15.15 -5.06
C VAL A 182 -0.55 15.30 -4.91
N SER A 183 -1.00 16.34 -4.18
CA SER A 183 -2.41 16.68 -4.03
C SER A 183 -2.67 18.10 -4.48
N TYR A 184 -3.90 18.39 -4.88
CA TYR A 184 -4.33 19.72 -5.32
C TYR A 184 -5.47 20.24 -4.45
N TRP A 185 -5.42 21.51 -4.14
CA TRP A 185 -6.47 22.27 -3.46
C TRP A 185 -6.73 23.58 -4.19
N GLN A 186 -7.99 24.02 -4.17
CA GLN A 186 -8.39 25.33 -4.69
C GLN A 186 -9.34 26.02 -3.71
N ALA A 187 -9.14 27.30 -3.50
CA ALA A 187 -10.05 28.14 -2.73
C ALA A 187 -11.45 28.11 -3.34
N LYS A 188 -12.48 27.96 -2.51
CA LYS A 188 -13.89 27.94 -2.97
C LYS A 188 -14.27 29.22 -3.70
N ASN A 189 -13.73 30.36 -3.25
CA ASN A 189 -13.96 31.68 -3.84
C ASN A 189 -12.60 32.35 -4.13
N PRO A 190 -11.89 31.93 -5.20
CA PRO A 190 -10.55 32.45 -5.46
C PRO A 190 -10.57 33.94 -5.82
N VAL A 191 -9.66 34.70 -5.22
CA VAL A 191 -9.47 36.12 -5.49
C VAL A 191 -8.49 36.26 -6.65
N ALA A 192 -8.92 36.91 -7.71
CA ALA A 192 -8.09 37.14 -8.90
C ALA A 192 -6.80 37.91 -8.54
N GLY A 193 -5.66 37.40 -9.00
CA GLY A 193 -4.34 38.02 -8.77
C GLY A 193 -3.74 37.77 -7.40
N GLN A 194 -4.45 37.10 -6.49
CA GLN A 194 -3.88 36.66 -5.21
C GLN A 194 -3.19 35.30 -5.37
N ALA A 195 -1.94 35.20 -4.91
CA ALA A 195 -1.18 33.96 -4.92
C ALA A 195 -1.80 32.89 -3.99
N CYS A 196 -1.49 31.63 -4.23
CA CYS A 196 -1.90 30.50 -3.37
C CYS A 196 -3.42 30.36 -3.18
N GLN A 197 -4.21 30.76 -4.18
CA GLN A 197 -5.63 30.43 -4.28
C GLN A 197 -5.84 29.01 -4.84
N LYS A 198 -4.78 28.44 -5.39
CA LYS A 198 -4.64 27.07 -5.85
C LYS A 198 -3.28 26.57 -5.36
N ILE A 199 -3.28 25.45 -4.67
CA ILE A 199 -2.07 24.93 -4.02
C ILE A 199 -1.87 23.47 -4.43
N VAL A 200 -0.61 23.11 -4.72
CA VAL A 200 -0.17 21.72 -4.87
C VAL A 200 0.68 21.36 -3.67
N TYR A 201 0.36 20.22 -3.04
CA TYR A 201 1.10 19.73 -1.87
C TYR A 201 1.91 18.51 -2.23
N MET A 202 3.12 18.41 -1.65
CA MET A 202 3.96 17.22 -1.73
C MET A 202 4.63 16.95 -0.39
N GLY A 203 4.51 15.70 0.05
CA GLY A 203 5.26 15.19 1.20
C GLY A 203 6.66 14.73 0.81
N THR A 204 7.55 14.64 1.79
CA THR A 204 8.96 14.26 1.62
C THR A 204 9.39 13.15 2.56
N VAL A 205 10.51 12.49 2.23
CA VAL A 205 11.05 11.39 3.03
C VAL A 205 11.53 11.83 4.41
N ASP A 206 11.86 13.11 4.61
CA ASP A 206 12.27 13.69 5.90
C ASP A 206 11.10 14.26 6.71
N GLY A 207 9.86 13.94 6.33
CA GLY A 207 8.65 14.24 7.11
C GLY A 207 8.12 15.65 6.99
N LYS A 208 8.43 16.35 5.90
CA LYS A 208 7.91 17.68 5.60
C LYS A 208 6.82 17.61 4.57
N LEU A 209 5.92 18.59 4.61
CA LEU A 209 4.91 18.85 3.61
C LEU A 209 5.13 20.23 3.02
N PHE A 210 5.28 20.30 1.71
CA PHE A 210 5.45 21.54 0.94
C PHE A 210 4.10 21.94 0.32
N ALA A 211 3.78 23.22 0.39
CA ALA A 211 2.63 23.86 -0.23
C ALA A 211 3.11 24.88 -1.26
N LEU A 212 2.86 24.61 -2.53
CA LEU A 212 3.30 25.45 -3.66
C LEU A 212 2.11 26.03 -4.40
N ASP A 213 2.21 27.29 -4.79
CA ASP A 213 1.25 27.92 -5.70
C ASP A 213 1.21 27.15 -7.03
N ALA A 214 0.04 26.64 -7.38
CA ALA A 214 -0.14 25.72 -8.50
C ALA A 214 0.18 26.36 -9.88
N ASP A 215 0.03 27.68 -10.00
CA ASP A 215 0.30 28.39 -11.26
C ASP A 215 1.80 28.70 -11.43
N SER A 216 2.52 29.04 -10.34
CA SER A 216 3.89 29.52 -10.40
C SER A 216 4.97 28.58 -9.84
N GLY A 217 4.59 27.55 -9.09
CA GLY A 217 5.51 26.66 -8.39
C GLY A 217 6.24 27.28 -7.19
N LYS A 218 5.86 28.48 -6.75
CA LYS A 218 6.48 29.17 -5.61
C LYS A 218 5.87 28.71 -4.30
N PRO A 219 6.66 28.61 -3.20
CA PRO A 219 6.13 28.32 -1.88
C PRO A 219 5.06 29.32 -1.43
N CYS A 220 3.98 28.82 -0.81
CA CYS A 220 2.90 29.62 -0.26
C CYS A 220 3.29 30.15 1.12
N SER A 221 3.67 31.43 1.20
CA SER A 221 4.19 32.07 2.43
C SER A 221 3.26 31.96 3.63
N ASP A 222 1.96 31.93 3.41
CA ASP A 222 0.93 31.91 4.45
C ASP A 222 0.64 30.49 4.97
N PHE A 223 1.21 29.45 4.31
CA PHE A 223 1.10 28.07 4.76
C PHE A 223 2.24 27.73 5.73
N ALA A 224 1.89 27.39 6.97
CA ALA A 224 2.82 26.99 8.04
C ALA A 224 4.06 27.92 8.10
N GLU A 225 5.28 27.39 7.95
CA GLU A 225 6.50 28.17 7.94
C GLU A 225 6.98 28.39 6.50
N ASN A 226 6.50 29.50 5.87
CA ASN A 226 6.87 29.87 4.50
C ASN A 226 6.63 28.75 3.46
N GLY A 227 5.50 28.09 3.53
CA GLY A 227 5.13 27.01 2.61
C GLY A 227 5.55 25.62 3.04
N ILE A 228 6.13 25.47 4.24
CA ILE A 228 6.68 24.20 4.73
C ILE A 228 6.08 23.85 6.10
N LEU A 229 5.49 22.67 6.21
CA LEU A 229 5.02 22.08 7.46
C LEU A 229 5.93 20.89 7.82
N ASP A 230 6.67 20.96 8.92
CA ASP A 230 7.44 19.83 9.45
C ASP A 230 6.57 19.01 10.41
N LEU A 231 6.19 17.78 10.02
CA LEU A 231 5.36 16.91 10.84
C LEU A 231 6.10 16.38 12.07
N ASN A 232 7.43 16.31 12.02
CA ASN A 232 8.23 15.82 13.14
C ASN A 232 8.16 16.74 14.37
N GLN A 233 7.73 18.00 14.22
CA GLN A 233 7.41 18.86 15.36
C GLN A 233 6.28 18.30 16.26
N TRP A 234 5.42 17.43 15.72
CA TRP A 234 4.30 16.80 16.44
C TRP A 234 4.60 15.36 16.84
N ASN A 235 5.74 14.80 16.44
CA ASN A 235 6.19 13.48 16.84
C ASN A 235 6.81 13.53 18.23
N THR A 236 5.98 13.37 19.27
CA THR A 236 6.38 13.57 20.69
C THR A 236 6.53 12.26 21.48
N VAL A 237 6.08 11.13 20.91
CA VAL A 237 6.19 9.79 21.50
C VAL A 237 7.10 8.95 20.63
N ASN A 238 8.15 8.36 21.21
CA ASN A 238 9.19 7.63 20.47
C ASN A 238 9.83 8.45 19.34
N ALA A 239 10.01 9.75 19.56
CA ALA A 239 10.44 10.76 18.60
C ALA A 239 11.86 10.54 18.03
N LYS A 240 12.64 9.59 18.58
CA LYS A 240 13.93 9.17 18.00
C LYS A 240 13.78 8.56 16.61
N TYR A 241 12.57 8.10 16.24
CA TYR A 241 12.24 7.58 14.92
C TYR A 241 11.42 8.65 14.17
N PRO A 242 11.95 9.18 13.07
CA PRO A 242 11.27 10.23 12.32
C PRO A 242 10.06 9.68 11.55
N LEU A 243 9.09 10.57 11.26
CA LEU A 243 8.01 10.34 10.33
C LEU A 243 8.47 10.65 8.91
N SER A 244 7.90 9.98 7.91
CA SER A 244 8.02 10.32 6.49
C SER A 244 6.65 10.56 5.89
N VAL A 245 6.52 11.50 4.96
CA VAL A 245 5.27 11.75 4.22
C VAL A 245 5.48 11.31 2.78
N LEU A 246 5.22 10.04 2.50
CA LEU A 246 5.48 9.41 1.20
C LEU A 246 4.27 9.43 0.26
N GLN A 247 3.07 9.43 0.82
CA GLN A 247 1.81 9.55 0.09
C GLN A 247 1.35 11.01 0.04
N PRO A 248 0.63 11.41 -1.02
CA PRO A 248 0.00 12.73 -1.05
C PRO A 248 -1.05 12.83 0.05
N PRO A 249 -1.17 14.00 0.71
CA PRO A 249 -2.25 14.21 1.66
C PRO A 249 -3.62 14.15 0.98
N THR A 250 -4.66 13.77 1.73
CA THR A 250 -6.03 13.77 1.23
C THR A 250 -6.65 15.13 1.47
N VAL A 251 -7.09 15.79 0.40
CA VAL A 251 -7.72 17.12 0.45
C VAL A 251 -9.23 16.96 0.44
N VAL A 252 -9.93 17.44 1.47
CA VAL A 252 -11.39 17.39 1.55
C VAL A 252 -11.90 18.77 1.99
N GLY A 253 -12.53 19.51 1.08
CA GLY A 253 -12.88 20.89 1.33
C GLY A 253 -11.66 21.73 1.71
N ASN A 254 -11.64 22.31 2.90
CA ASN A 254 -10.50 23.06 3.43
C ASN A 254 -9.63 22.25 4.40
N HIS A 255 -9.89 20.95 4.55
CA HIS A 255 -9.09 20.05 5.39
C HIS A 255 -8.03 19.33 4.55
N LEU A 256 -6.82 19.28 5.07
CA LEU A 256 -5.72 18.54 4.52
C LEU A 256 -5.36 17.43 5.52
N LEU A 257 -5.63 16.18 5.15
CA LEU A 257 -5.44 15.03 6.02
C LEU A 257 -4.11 14.36 5.68
N ILE A 258 -3.25 14.24 6.68
CA ILE A 258 -1.87 13.81 6.50
C ILE A 258 -1.63 12.54 7.33
N GLY A 259 -1.42 11.43 6.65
CA GLY A 259 -0.86 10.23 7.22
C GLY A 259 0.67 10.23 7.06
N TRP A 260 1.33 9.18 7.57
CA TRP A 260 2.78 9.09 7.52
C TRP A 260 3.25 7.62 7.45
N ALA A 261 4.51 7.42 7.05
CA ALA A 261 5.17 6.12 7.04
C ALA A 261 6.35 6.11 8.02
N GLY A 262 6.58 4.96 8.65
CA GLY A 262 7.75 4.66 9.47
C GLY A 262 8.70 3.68 8.78
N LYS A 263 9.67 3.16 9.52
CA LYS A 263 10.58 2.11 9.06
C LYS A 263 10.00 0.75 9.41
N ASP A 264 9.77 -0.07 8.39
CA ASP A 264 9.17 -1.38 8.56
C ASP A 264 10.09 -2.33 9.33
N TRP A 265 9.51 -3.14 10.24
CA TRP A 265 10.13 -4.23 11.00
C TRP A 265 11.36 -3.83 11.84
N ALA A 266 11.61 -2.55 11.99
CA ALA A 266 12.83 -2.08 12.63
C ALA A 266 12.76 -2.11 14.17
N TYR A 267 11.60 -1.77 14.73
CA TYR A 267 11.45 -1.54 16.17
C TYR A 267 10.05 -1.86 16.70
N ALA A 268 9.98 -2.22 17.98
CA ALA A 268 8.72 -2.44 18.70
C ALA A 268 8.08 -1.10 19.12
N GLU A 269 8.89 -0.19 19.65
CA GLU A 269 8.47 1.12 20.18
C GLU A 269 8.51 2.18 19.06
N ALA A 270 7.69 2.02 18.02
CA ALA A 270 7.54 3.00 16.95
C ALA A 270 6.79 4.26 17.42
N PRO A 271 6.82 5.38 16.67
CA PRO A 271 5.86 6.46 16.84
C PRO A 271 4.43 5.90 16.73
N PRO A 272 3.50 6.31 17.62
CA PRO A 272 2.13 5.82 17.58
C PRO A 272 1.37 6.34 16.37
N GLY A 273 0.49 5.53 15.82
CA GLY A 273 -0.31 5.84 14.62
C GLY A 273 -1.18 7.06 14.84
N THR A 274 -0.94 8.08 14.04
CA THR A 274 -1.65 9.36 14.05
C THR A 274 -2.02 9.78 12.63
N VAL A 275 -3.13 10.50 12.50
CA VAL A 275 -3.45 11.28 11.29
C VAL A 275 -3.65 12.71 11.73
N PHE A 276 -3.00 13.64 11.04
CA PHE A 276 -3.09 15.06 11.31
C PHE A 276 -4.04 15.70 10.30
N ALA A 277 -5.04 16.43 10.79
CA ALA A 277 -5.80 17.34 9.96
C ALA A 277 -5.29 18.75 10.15
N VAL A 278 -5.02 19.42 9.04
CA VAL A 278 -4.62 20.83 9.03
C VAL A 278 -5.50 21.60 8.05
N ASN A 279 -5.61 22.90 8.27
CA ASN A 279 -6.25 23.78 7.30
C ASN A 279 -5.43 23.82 6.00
N ALA A 280 -6.06 23.58 4.88
CA ALA A 280 -5.38 23.47 3.58
C ALA A 280 -4.66 24.77 3.18
N GLN A 281 -5.20 25.94 3.49
CA GLN A 281 -4.61 27.22 3.12
C GLN A 281 -3.48 27.66 4.07
N THR A 282 -3.62 27.36 5.38
CA THR A 282 -2.72 27.91 6.41
C THR A 282 -1.78 26.90 7.04
N GLY A 283 -1.98 25.59 6.85
CA GLY A 283 -1.20 24.55 7.51
C GLY A 283 -1.44 24.46 9.02
N LYS A 284 -2.38 25.23 9.59
CA LYS A 284 -2.70 25.20 11.02
C LYS A 284 -3.39 23.89 11.36
N ARG A 285 -2.87 23.16 12.38
CA ARG A 285 -3.47 21.92 12.86
C ARG A 285 -4.87 22.16 13.45
N GLU A 286 -5.83 21.37 13.01
CA GLU A 286 -7.24 21.44 13.42
C GLU A 286 -7.56 20.35 14.44
N TRP A 287 -7.20 19.09 14.11
CA TRP A 287 -7.37 17.95 15.01
C TRP A 287 -6.32 16.87 14.72
N THR A 288 -6.24 15.88 15.60
CA THR A 288 -5.38 14.70 15.45
C THR A 288 -6.18 13.46 15.80
N PHE A 289 -6.14 12.46 14.93
CA PHE A 289 -6.63 11.11 15.22
C PHE A 289 -5.48 10.26 15.75
N GLU A 290 -5.76 9.41 16.74
CA GLU A 290 -4.80 8.49 17.34
C GLU A 290 -5.39 7.08 17.39
N ALA A 291 -4.73 6.12 16.69
CA ALA A 291 -5.22 4.74 16.59
C ALA A 291 -4.87 3.89 17.82
N ILE A 292 -3.79 4.24 18.53
CA ILE A 292 -3.27 3.44 19.65
C ILE A 292 -3.69 4.03 20.99
N PRO A 293 -4.31 3.23 21.89
CA PRO A 293 -4.68 3.67 23.23
C PRO A 293 -3.49 4.22 24.04
N ALA A 294 -3.74 5.24 24.85
CA ALA A 294 -2.70 5.98 25.58
C ALA A 294 -1.84 5.08 26.48
N GLU A 295 -2.43 4.07 27.09
CA GLU A 295 -1.79 3.15 28.04
C GLU A 295 -0.75 2.23 27.41
N VAL A 296 -0.83 1.98 26.08
CA VAL A 296 0.10 1.07 25.40
C VAL A 296 1.02 1.78 24.39
N ARG A 297 0.74 3.03 24.02
CA ARG A 297 1.48 3.75 22.94
C ARG A 297 2.97 4.01 23.18
N LYS A 298 3.46 3.82 24.41
CA LYS A 298 4.90 3.88 24.68
C LYS A 298 5.64 2.58 24.40
N ARG A 299 4.90 1.46 24.31
CA ARG A 299 5.45 0.11 24.11
C ARG A 299 5.19 -0.45 22.73
N THR A 300 4.24 0.13 22.02
CA THR A 300 3.89 -0.23 20.65
C THR A 300 3.62 1.04 19.86
N GLY A 301 3.80 1.00 18.58
CA GLY A 301 3.56 2.14 17.69
C GLY A 301 3.00 1.68 16.35
N THR A 302 3.31 2.38 15.27
CA THR A 302 2.65 2.22 13.96
C THR A 302 1.12 2.25 14.09
N ALA A 303 0.35 1.36 13.52
CA ALA A 303 -1.09 1.54 13.32
C ALA A 303 -1.37 2.91 12.67
N ASN A 304 -0.47 3.32 11.79
CA ASN A 304 -0.49 4.58 11.05
C ASN A 304 -1.28 4.45 9.75
N VAL A 305 -1.48 5.55 9.05
CA VAL A 305 -2.04 5.57 7.70
C VAL A 305 -0.93 5.95 6.74
N TRP A 306 -0.31 4.96 6.11
CA TRP A 306 0.81 5.13 5.19
C TRP A 306 0.40 5.07 3.72
N THR A 307 -0.86 4.81 3.45
CA THR A 307 -1.47 4.80 2.12
C THR A 307 -2.56 5.88 2.02
N HIS A 308 -3.28 5.93 0.92
CA HIS A 308 -4.27 6.97 0.66
C HIS A 308 -5.57 6.74 1.44
N MET A 309 -6.25 7.83 1.77
CA MET A 309 -7.58 7.84 2.37
C MET A 309 -8.63 8.11 1.29
N SER A 310 -9.88 7.78 1.56
CA SER A 310 -11.03 8.19 0.74
C SER A 310 -12.01 9.01 1.56
N ALA A 311 -12.88 9.79 0.90
CA ALA A 311 -13.84 10.63 1.59
C ALA A 311 -15.20 10.67 0.90
N ASP A 312 -16.25 10.77 1.70
CA ASP A 312 -17.62 11.08 1.32
C ASP A 312 -17.97 12.49 1.82
N GLU A 313 -17.70 13.49 0.98
CA GLU A 313 -17.92 14.90 1.35
C GLU A 313 -19.38 15.19 1.66
N ALA A 314 -20.33 14.53 0.98
CA ALA A 314 -21.75 14.73 1.18
C ALA A 314 -22.21 14.36 2.59
N HIS A 315 -21.55 13.38 3.20
CA HIS A 315 -21.83 12.91 4.56
C HIS A 315 -20.80 13.39 5.58
N GLY A 316 -19.77 14.14 5.16
CA GLY A 316 -18.71 14.65 6.04
C GLY A 316 -17.84 13.54 6.65
N LEU A 317 -17.62 12.45 5.92
CA LEU A 317 -16.86 11.28 6.38
C LEU A 317 -15.55 11.11 5.63
N VAL A 318 -14.49 10.75 6.37
CA VAL A 318 -13.22 10.26 5.79
C VAL A 318 -12.95 8.86 6.30
N TYR A 319 -12.40 8.01 5.42
CA TYR A 319 -12.14 6.60 5.71
C TYR A 319 -10.65 6.32 5.70
N LEU A 320 -10.16 5.85 6.83
CA LEU A 320 -8.75 5.60 7.10
C LEU A 320 -8.43 4.10 6.98
N PRO A 321 -7.53 3.71 6.09
CA PRO A 321 -6.94 2.37 6.07
C PRO A 321 -5.79 2.32 7.09
N VAL A 322 -6.11 1.93 8.32
CA VAL A 322 -5.15 1.91 9.43
C VAL A 322 -4.29 0.66 9.37
N SER A 323 -2.98 0.81 9.50
CA SER A 323 -2.00 -0.27 9.41
C SER A 323 -1.90 -1.12 10.69
N SER A 324 -1.02 -2.12 10.68
CA SER A 324 -0.74 -2.99 11.82
C SER A 324 0.04 -2.26 12.93
N PRO A 325 -0.20 -2.58 14.21
CA PRO A 325 0.66 -2.13 15.31
C PRO A 325 2.03 -2.81 15.30
N SER A 326 3.08 -2.09 15.74
CA SER A 326 4.43 -2.64 15.89
C SER A 326 4.62 -3.40 17.21
N PRO A 327 5.54 -4.38 17.26
CA PRO A 327 6.27 -4.95 16.13
C PRO A 327 5.34 -5.82 15.27
N ASN A 328 5.66 -5.97 13.99
CA ASN A 328 4.75 -6.59 13.02
C ASN A 328 4.65 -8.12 13.11
N TYR A 329 5.63 -8.80 13.74
CA TYR A 329 5.71 -10.27 13.78
C TYR A 329 5.81 -10.85 15.20
N TRP A 330 5.50 -10.07 16.21
CA TRP A 330 5.35 -10.46 17.60
C TRP A 330 4.52 -9.44 18.36
N GLY A 331 3.47 -9.89 19.03
CA GLY A 331 2.50 -9.01 19.67
C GLY A 331 2.53 -8.97 21.19
N GLY A 332 3.48 -9.66 21.84
CA GLY A 332 3.49 -9.79 23.30
C GLY A 332 3.72 -8.49 24.10
N ASN A 333 4.11 -7.40 23.43
CA ASN A 333 4.17 -6.04 24.03
C ASN A 333 2.82 -5.32 24.05
N ARG A 334 1.81 -5.84 23.34
CA ARG A 334 0.45 -5.27 23.25
C ARG A 334 -0.40 -5.78 24.40
N THR A 335 -0.20 -5.20 25.56
CA THR A 335 -0.82 -5.63 26.83
C THR A 335 -2.29 -5.21 26.98
N ALA A 336 -2.84 -4.47 26.02
CA ALA A 336 -4.25 -4.12 25.91
C ALA A 336 -4.68 -4.20 24.44
N PRO A 337 -5.97 -4.39 24.14
CA PRO A 337 -6.51 -4.38 22.78
C PRO A 337 -6.23 -3.07 22.05
N ILE A 338 -5.96 -3.16 20.74
CA ILE A 338 -5.81 -2.01 19.85
C ILE A 338 -6.87 -2.12 18.74
N PRO A 339 -8.13 -1.80 19.04
CA PRO A 339 -9.27 -2.08 18.16
C PRO A 339 -9.25 -1.27 16.86
N LEU A 340 -8.50 -0.16 16.81
CA LEU A 340 -8.35 0.67 15.62
C LEU A 340 -7.12 0.27 14.78
N GLY A 341 -6.30 -0.69 15.20
CA GLY A 341 -5.20 -1.24 14.41
C GLY A 341 -5.71 -2.22 13.36
N THR A 342 -5.07 -2.28 12.22
CA THR A 342 -5.42 -3.12 11.05
C THR A 342 -6.92 -3.05 10.73
N SER A 343 -7.40 -1.81 10.53
CA SER A 343 -8.84 -1.50 10.43
C SER A 343 -9.16 -0.54 9.28
N THR A 344 -10.43 -0.53 8.90
CA THR A 344 -11.04 0.62 8.22
C THR A 344 -11.80 1.43 9.25
N THR A 345 -11.41 2.68 9.43
CA THR A 345 -12.01 3.58 10.43
C THR A 345 -12.59 4.80 9.74
N ALA A 346 -13.88 5.05 9.93
CA ALA A 346 -14.56 6.24 9.46
C ALA A 346 -14.53 7.33 10.54
N LEU A 347 -14.09 8.53 10.14
CA LEU A 347 -14.06 9.70 11.01
C LEU A 347 -14.99 10.79 10.47
N ASP A 348 -15.57 11.56 11.37
CA ASP A 348 -16.14 12.86 11.06
C ASP A 348 -15.01 13.82 10.64
N ILE A 349 -15.12 14.40 9.46
CA ILE A 349 -14.05 15.18 8.84
C ILE A 349 -13.73 16.48 9.57
N ASN A 350 -14.71 17.07 10.23
CA ASN A 350 -14.55 18.36 10.93
C ASN A 350 -13.92 18.19 12.31
N THR A 351 -14.11 17.02 12.95
CA THR A 351 -13.75 16.82 14.35
C THR A 351 -12.70 15.73 14.57
N GLY A 352 -12.46 14.87 13.58
CA GLY A 352 -11.58 13.69 13.71
C GLY A 352 -12.12 12.61 14.63
N LYS A 353 -13.38 12.70 15.06
CA LYS A 353 -14.00 11.68 15.91
C LYS A 353 -14.38 10.44 15.12
N VAL A 354 -14.16 9.26 15.72
CA VAL A 354 -14.56 7.98 15.13
C VAL A 354 -16.08 7.90 15.07
N VAL A 355 -16.61 7.65 13.87
CA VAL A 355 -18.02 7.36 13.62
C VAL A 355 -18.26 5.86 13.70
N TRP A 356 -17.44 5.08 13.02
CA TRP A 356 -17.40 3.63 13.13
C TRP A 356 -16.00 3.10 12.78
N SER A 357 -15.70 1.88 13.20
CA SER A 357 -14.46 1.18 12.84
C SER A 357 -14.69 -0.32 12.70
N ARG A 358 -14.05 -0.94 11.73
CA ARG A 358 -14.05 -2.39 11.53
C ARG A 358 -12.61 -2.87 11.47
N GLN A 359 -12.23 -3.71 12.42
CA GLN A 359 -10.93 -4.36 12.45
C GLN A 359 -10.94 -5.58 11.55
N TRP A 360 -9.96 -5.69 10.63
CA TRP A 360 -9.88 -6.76 9.64
C TRP A 360 -8.85 -7.83 9.97
N VAL A 361 -7.95 -7.55 10.92
CA VAL A 361 -7.06 -8.53 11.53
C VAL A 361 -6.96 -8.26 13.01
N HIS A 362 -7.42 -9.22 13.80
CA HIS A 362 -7.28 -9.16 15.25
C HIS A 362 -5.86 -9.53 15.66
N HIS A 363 -5.23 -8.72 16.51
CA HIS A 363 -3.88 -8.95 17.03
C HIS A 363 -2.88 -9.33 15.93
N ASP A 364 -2.75 -8.47 14.92
CA ASP A 364 -1.97 -8.71 13.71
C ASP A 364 -0.48 -8.99 14.03
N VAL A 365 0.01 -10.16 13.68
CA VAL A 365 1.42 -10.60 13.75
C VAL A 365 1.94 -11.14 12.42
N TRP A 366 1.31 -10.70 11.31
CA TRP A 366 1.64 -11.10 9.94
C TRP A 366 2.01 -9.93 9.05
N ASP A 367 1.99 -8.69 9.59
CA ASP A 367 2.14 -7.46 8.80
C ASP A 367 1.04 -7.33 7.72
N TYR A 368 -0.19 -7.71 8.07
CA TYR A 368 -1.34 -7.64 7.16
C TYR A 368 -2.06 -6.30 7.20
N ASP A 369 -1.28 -5.23 7.11
CA ASP A 369 -1.77 -3.85 7.02
C ASP A 369 -2.98 -3.69 6.11
N ILE A 370 -3.81 -2.69 6.39
CA ILE A 370 -4.73 -2.18 5.39
C ILE A 370 -3.94 -1.24 4.47
N ASN A 371 -3.61 -1.75 3.30
CA ASN A 371 -2.62 -1.17 2.40
C ASN A 371 -3.19 -0.37 1.23
N SER A 372 -4.51 -0.25 1.13
CA SER A 372 -5.18 0.47 0.04
C SER A 372 -6.31 1.36 0.55
N ALA A 373 -6.55 2.47 -0.16
CA ALA A 373 -7.71 3.32 0.11
C ALA A 373 -9.01 2.50 -0.01
N PRO A 374 -9.95 2.64 0.93
CA PRO A 374 -11.29 2.10 0.76
C PRO A 374 -11.95 2.71 -0.48
N THR A 375 -12.53 1.88 -1.36
CA THR A 375 -13.25 2.38 -2.54
C THR A 375 -14.72 2.54 -2.22
N LEU A 376 -15.24 3.77 -2.32
CA LEU A 376 -16.62 4.08 -2.03
C LEU A 376 -17.48 3.87 -3.27
N MET A 377 -18.68 3.32 -3.09
CA MET A 377 -19.56 3.00 -4.21
C MET A 377 -21.04 3.04 -3.79
N ASP A 378 -21.91 3.30 -4.74
CA ASP A 378 -23.34 3.08 -4.59
C ASP A 378 -23.70 1.83 -5.42
N ILE A 379 -24.12 0.76 -4.74
CA ILE A 379 -24.39 -0.53 -5.36
C ILE A 379 -25.84 -0.95 -5.17
N THR A 380 -26.34 -1.83 -6.06
CA THR A 380 -27.66 -2.41 -5.96
C THR A 380 -27.54 -3.91 -5.65
N VAL A 381 -27.92 -4.29 -4.45
CA VAL A 381 -27.93 -5.71 -4.03
C VAL A 381 -29.37 -6.10 -3.72
N ASN A 382 -29.86 -7.18 -4.35
CA ASN A 382 -31.25 -7.65 -4.18
C ASN A 382 -32.30 -6.54 -4.38
N GLY A 383 -32.05 -5.63 -5.34
CA GLY A 383 -32.95 -4.52 -5.67
C GLY A 383 -32.89 -3.33 -4.69
N LYS A 384 -32.04 -3.36 -3.67
CA LYS A 384 -31.83 -2.25 -2.74
C LYS A 384 -30.57 -1.49 -3.09
N GLN A 385 -30.66 -0.16 -3.12
CA GLN A 385 -29.51 0.74 -3.19
C GLN A 385 -28.79 0.75 -1.85
N ILE A 386 -27.48 0.50 -1.85
CA ILE A 386 -26.64 0.48 -0.66
C ILE A 386 -25.46 1.44 -0.85
N PRO A 387 -25.28 2.41 0.05
CA PRO A 387 -24.07 3.21 0.10
C PRO A 387 -22.93 2.34 0.65
N ALA A 388 -22.17 1.71 -0.23
CA ALA A 388 -21.17 0.71 0.13
C ALA A 388 -19.74 1.27 0.12
N LEU A 389 -18.88 0.54 0.82
CA LEU A 389 -17.44 0.68 0.81
C LEU A 389 -16.85 -0.71 0.61
N ILE A 390 -15.89 -0.86 -0.28
CA ILE A 390 -15.08 -2.07 -0.43
C ILE A 390 -13.66 -1.79 0.08
N GLN A 391 -13.20 -2.60 1.04
CA GLN A 391 -11.85 -2.60 1.54
C GLN A 391 -11.10 -3.83 1.04
N ALA A 392 -10.12 -3.61 0.18
CA ALA A 392 -9.17 -4.64 -0.20
C ALA A 392 -8.05 -4.73 0.85
N THR A 393 -7.54 -5.94 1.07
CA THR A 393 -6.54 -6.21 2.12
C THR A 393 -5.37 -7.04 1.62
N LYS A 394 -4.27 -7.03 2.37
CA LYS A 394 -3.08 -7.84 2.08
C LYS A 394 -3.38 -9.34 2.03
N GLN A 395 -4.39 -9.82 2.76
CA GLN A 395 -4.81 -11.22 2.70
C GLN A 395 -5.44 -11.63 1.35
N GLY A 396 -5.72 -10.67 0.48
CA GLY A 396 -6.49 -10.92 -0.75
C GLY A 396 -7.98 -11.03 -0.48
N PHE A 397 -8.45 -10.48 0.64
CA PHE A 397 -9.87 -10.37 0.98
C PHE A 397 -10.43 -9.02 0.51
N LEU A 398 -11.72 -9.03 0.22
CA LEU A 398 -12.51 -7.85 -0.11
C LEU A 398 -13.67 -7.77 0.88
N PHE A 399 -13.57 -6.89 1.85
CA PHE A 399 -14.64 -6.64 2.81
C PHE A 399 -15.57 -5.55 2.27
N VAL A 400 -16.86 -5.83 2.24
CA VAL A 400 -17.86 -4.90 1.74
C VAL A 400 -18.84 -4.55 2.84
N VAL A 401 -18.86 -3.26 3.22
CA VAL A 401 -19.71 -2.75 4.29
C VAL A 401 -20.47 -1.50 3.84
N ASN A 402 -21.54 -1.18 4.53
CA ASN A 402 -22.21 0.12 4.40
C ASN A 402 -21.26 1.23 4.85
N ARG A 403 -20.93 2.18 3.96
CA ARG A 403 -19.95 3.24 4.27
C ARG A 403 -20.40 4.20 5.38
N LEU A 404 -21.72 4.32 5.62
CA LEU A 404 -22.25 5.25 6.63
C LEU A 404 -22.28 4.61 8.01
N THR A 405 -22.49 3.27 8.11
CA THR A 405 -22.70 2.58 9.39
C THR A 405 -21.63 1.56 9.74
N GLY A 406 -20.84 1.09 8.77
CA GLY A 406 -19.89 -0.03 8.95
C GLY A 406 -20.55 -1.41 8.99
N GLU A 407 -21.87 -1.52 8.76
CA GLU A 407 -22.60 -2.79 8.73
C GLU A 407 -22.27 -3.61 7.49
N ASP A 408 -22.31 -4.93 7.65
CA ASP A 408 -21.98 -5.88 6.57
C ASP A 408 -22.99 -5.80 5.42
N VAL A 409 -22.51 -5.70 4.17
CA VAL A 409 -23.36 -5.87 2.98
C VAL A 409 -23.59 -7.35 2.71
N TRP A 410 -22.57 -8.16 2.81
CA TRP A 410 -22.63 -9.62 2.84
C TRP A 410 -21.99 -10.12 4.14
N PRO A 411 -22.43 -11.25 4.70
CA PRO A 411 -21.95 -11.72 5.99
C PRO A 411 -20.42 -11.81 6.06
N ILE A 412 -19.85 -11.32 7.15
CA ILE A 412 -18.45 -11.49 7.53
C ILE A 412 -18.44 -12.39 8.75
N GLU A 413 -17.76 -13.53 8.65
CA GLU A 413 -17.79 -14.59 9.66
C GLU A 413 -16.51 -14.61 10.48
N GLU A 414 -16.63 -14.62 11.79
CA GLU A 414 -15.53 -14.93 12.69
C GLU A 414 -15.24 -16.43 12.63
N ARG A 415 -14.04 -16.80 12.16
CA ARG A 415 -13.62 -18.21 12.02
C ARG A 415 -12.40 -18.49 12.89
N PRO A 416 -12.35 -19.68 13.54
CA PRO A 416 -11.17 -20.14 14.27
C PRO A 416 -9.92 -20.15 13.39
N VAL A 417 -8.79 -19.74 13.95
CA VAL A 417 -7.49 -19.69 13.25
C VAL A 417 -6.39 -20.41 14.06
N PRO A 418 -5.28 -20.80 13.41
CA PRO A 418 -4.17 -21.48 14.07
C PRO A 418 -3.63 -20.68 15.27
N GLN A 419 -3.34 -21.38 16.37
CA GLN A 419 -2.85 -20.80 17.62
C GLN A 419 -1.33 -20.98 17.80
N GLY A 420 -0.65 -21.45 16.75
CA GLY A 420 0.80 -21.66 16.75
C GLY A 420 1.26 -22.90 17.52
N ASP A 421 2.55 -23.08 17.57
CA ASP A 421 3.22 -24.29 18.10
C ASP A 421 3.81 -24.10 19.51
N GLY A 422 3.51 -22.98 20.16
CA GLY A 422 4.01 -22.63 21.49
C GLY A 422 5.51 -22.28 21.54
N SER A 423 6.17 -22.12 20.40
CA SER A 423 7.60 -21.80 20.35
C SER A 423 7.94 -20.32 20.53
N VAL A 424 6.93 -19.44 20.46
CA VAL A 424 7.08 -17.98 20.61
C VAL A 424 6.57 -17.58 21.98
N GLU A 425 7.49 -17.34 22.89
CA GLU A 425 7.17 -16.98 24.26
C GLU A 425 6.56 -15.58 24.35
N GLY A 426 5.54 -15.43 25.19
CA GLY A 426 4.86 -14.17 25.45
C GLY A 426 3.84 -13.75 24.39
N GLU A 427 3.65 -14.55 23.32
CA GLU A 427 2.62 -14.28 22.32
C GLU A 427 1.25 -14.78 22.78
N VAL A 428 0.21 -13.95 22.55
CA VAL A 428 -1.20 -14.30 22.83
C VAL A 428 -2.02 -13.98 21.58
N LEU A 429 -2.28 -14.98 20.78
CA LEU A 429 -2.98 -14.84 19.50
C LEU A 429 -4.49 -14.69 19.67
N SER A 430 -5.15 -14.01 18.73
CA SER A 430 -6.60 -14.01 18.65
C SER A 430 -7.11 -15.42 18.29
N PRO A 431 -8.16 -15.93 18.95
CA PRO A 431 -8.72 -17.24 18.63
C PRO A 431 -9.44 -17.29 17.28
N THR A 432 -9.94 -16.15 16.80
CA THR A 432 -10.67 -16.02 15.55
C THR A 432 -10.17 -14.87 14.72
N GLN A 433 -10.53 -14.88 13.43
CA GLN A 433 -10.33 -13.76 12.50
C GLN A 433 -11.56 -13.60 11.61
N PRO A 434 -11.84 -12.38 11.10
CA PRO A 434 -12.95 -12.14 10.18
C PRO A 434 -12.67 -12.65 8.78
N PHE A 435 -13.63 -13.34 8.18
CA PHE A 435 -13.58 -13.84 6.81
C PHE A 435 -14.80 -13.35 6.02
N PRO A 436 -14.63 -12.66 4.86
CA PRO A 436 -15.74 -12.29 4.02
C PRO A 436 -16.35 -13.54 3.36
N THR A 437 -17.68 -13.59 3.27
CA THR A 437 -18.37 -14.64 2.51
C THR A 437 -18.54 -14.25 1.04
N LYS A 438 -18.67 -12.95 0.79
CA LYS A 438 -18.75 -12.35 -0.57
C LYS A 438 -18.08 -10.96 -0.57
N PRO A 439 -17.30 -10.64 -1.61
CA PRO A 439 -16.72 -11.59 -2.57
C PRO A 439 -15.92 -12.69 -1.89
N ALA A 440 -15.87 -13.89 -2.50
CA ALA A 440 -15.02 -14.96 -1.99
C ALA A 440 -13.53 -14.52 -1.98
N PRO A 441 -12.69 -15.06 -1.09
CA PRO A 441 -11.26 -14.79 -1.09
C PRO A 441 -10.66 -14.92 -2.49
N LEU A 442 -9.85 -13.93 -2.89
CA LEU A 442 -9.30 -13.88 -4.25
C LEU A 442 -8.19 -14.91 -4.46
N LEU A 443 -7.55 -15.37 -3.39
CA LEU A 443 -6.50 -16.38 -3.36
C LEU A 443 -6.99 -17.60 -2.55
N ASP A 444 -6.61 -18.80 -2.97
CA ASP A 444 -6.91 -20.02 -2.20
C ASP A 444 -5.85 -20.26 -1.13
N GLN A 445 -6.16 -19.87 0.10
CA GLN A 445 -5.31 -20.09 1.28
C GLN A 445 -5.75 -21.30 2.11
N SER A 446 -6.74 -22.07 1.67
CA SER A 446 -7.25 -23.24 2.40
C SER A 446 -6.23 -24.37 2.50
N LYS A 447 -5.24 -24.38 1.59
CA LYS A 447 -4.19 -25.38 1.50
C LYS A 447 -2.83 -24.72 1.34
N LYS A 448 -1.78 -25.42 1.78
CA LYS A 448 -0.41 -25.04 1.49
C LYS A 448 -0.22 -24.92 -0.02
N PRO A 449 0.33 -23.81 -0.54
CA PRO A 449 0.53 -23.63 -1.97
C PRO A 449 1.28 -24.82 -2.60
N ALA A 450 0.85 -25.28 -3.76
CA ALA A 450 1.45 -26.43 -4.42
C ALA A 450 2.85 -26.09 -4.95
N ILE A 451 3.80 -27.01 -4.79
CA ILE A 451 5.14 -26.85 -5.32
C ILE A 451 5.14 -26.82 -6.85
N TRP A 452 5.82 -25.88 -7.42
CA TRP A 452 6.02 -25.82 -8.86
C TRP A 452 7.07 -26.86 -9.29
N LYS A 453 6.62 -27.95 -9.89
CA LYS A 453 7.47 -29.09 -10.27
C LYS A 453 8.65 -28.69 -11.17
N LEU A 454 8.46 -27.73 -12.09
CA LEU A 454 9.54 -27.24 -12.93
C LEU A 454 10.65 -26.61 -12.09
N ALA A 455 10.29 -25.69 -11.19
CA ALA A 455 11.25 -25.02 -10.31
C ALA A 455 11.95 -26.01 -9.37
N ASP A 456 11.24 -27.03 -8.89
CA ASP A 456 11.82 -28.06 -8.02
C ASP A 456 12.84 -28.93 -8.76
N VAL A 457 12.51 -29.38 -9.96
CA VAL A 457 13.43 -30.22 -10.78
C VAL A 457 14.70 -29.45 -11.15
N VAL A 458 14.56 -28.21 -11.68
CA VAL A 458 15.74 -27.41 -12.05
C VAL A 458 16.53 -26.91 -10.84
N GLY A 459 15.86 -26.76 -9.68
CA GLY A 459 16.46 -26.43 -8.39
C GLY A 459 17.01 -27.64 -7.63
N ALA A 460 17.13 -28.81 -8.27
CA ALA A 460 17.63 -30.06 -7.68
C ALA A 460 16.89 -30.47 -6.39
N GLY A 461 15.55 -30.33 -6.35
CA GLY A 461 14.70 -30.69 -5.23
C GLY A 461 14.75 -29.70 -4.05
N GLN A 462 15.26 -28.49 -4.24
CA GLN A 462 15.36 -27.49 -3.17
C GLN A 462 13.98 -27.04 -2.68
N CYS A 463 13.03 -26.86 -3.60
CA CYS A 463 11.67 -26.43 -3.24
C CYS A 463 10.98 -27.47 -2.34
N SER A 464 11.05 -28.75 -2.69
CA SER A 464 10.50 -29.83 -1.86
C SER A 464 11.13 -29.85 -0.47
N ARG A 465 12.47 -29.79 -0.39
CA ARG A 465 13.18 -29.75 0.90
C ARG A 465 12.83 -28.53 1.76
N LEU A 466 12.57 -27.38 1.13
CA LEU A 466 12.10 -26.17 1.84
C LEU A 466 10.68 -26.36 2.35
N TRP A 467 9.76 -26.84 1.49
CA TRP A 467 8.36 -27.08 1.87
C TRP A 467 8.22 -28.01 3.06
N ASP A 468 9.02 -29.09 3.13
CA ASP A 468 8.99 -30.03 4.22
C ASP A 468 9.37 -29.41 5.58
N LYS A 469 10.12 -28.33 5.58
CA LYS A 469 10.60 -27.65 6.79
C LYS A 469 9.75 -26.41 7.19
N LEU A 470 8.80 -26.00 6.34
CA LEU A 470 7.93 -24.85 6.59
C LEU A 470 6.62 -25.30 7.23
N THR A 471 6.22 -24.62 8.30
CA THR A 471 4.90 -24.79 8.92
C THR A 471 3.83 -24.05 8.12
N TYR A 472 2.71 -24.68 7.85
CA TYR A 472 1.51 -24.06 7.27
C TYR A 472 0.25 -24.80 7.73
N GLU A 473 -0.62 -24.11 8.43
CA GLU A 473 -1.88 -24.59 8.99
C GLU A 473 -3.09 -23.85 8.40
N GLY A 474 -2.88 -23.15 7.28
CA GLY A 474 -3.84 -22.28 6.62
C GLY A 474 -3.47 -20.81 6.73
N MET A 475 -4.41 -19.95 6.28
CA MET A 475 -4.32 -18.51 6.49
C MET A 475 -4.13 -18.21 7.97
N TYR A 476 -3.34 -17.21 8.31
CA TYR A 476 -3.01 -16.85 9.69
C TYR A 476 -2.17 -17.91 10.44
N THR A 477 -1.38 -18.75 9.76
CA THR A 477 -0.32 -19.53 10.41
C THR A 477 0.64 -18.57 11.12
N PRO A 478 0.79 -18.62 12.45
CA PRO A 478 1.61 -17.63 13.16
C PRO A 478 3.11 -17.81 12.89
N PRO A 479 3.91 -16.75 13.00
CA PRO A 479 5.36 -16.85 13.00
C PRO A 479 5.88 -17.85 14.06
N THR A 480 6.98 -18.56 13.75
CA THR A 480 7.54 -19.59 14.63
C THR A 480 9.06 -19.48 14.69
N THR A 481 9.66 -20.04 15.75
CA THR A 481 11.11 -20.21 15.88
C THR A 481 11.60 -21.56 15.31
N LYS A 482 10.67 -22.49 14.94
CA LYS A 482 10.99 -23.84 14.49
C LYS A 482 11.26 -23.95 12.99
N GLY A 483 11.93 -25.00 12.58
CA GLY A 483 12.19 -25.35 11.18
C GLY A 483 12.85 -24.21 10.40
N GLU A 484 12.34 -23.95 9.20
CA GLU A 484 12.71 -22.78 8.40
C GLU A 484 11.71 -21.61 8.60
N GLY A 485 10.69 -21.77 9.47
CA GLY A 485 9.69 -20.77 9.79
C GLY A 485 8.28 -21.13 9.34
N ALA A 486 7.38 -20.15 9.43
CA ALA A 486 6.01 -20.24 8.97
C ALA A 486 5.90 -19.73 7.53
N LEU A 487 5.23 -20.50 6.66
CA LEU A 487 4.88 -20.06 5.32
C LEU A 487 3.69 -19.13 5.40
N THR A 488 3.77 -18.00 4.70
CA THR A 488 2.68 -17.02 4.52
C THR A 488 2.29 -16.95 3.05
N TYR A 489 1.00 -17.01 2.79
CA TYR A 489 0.41 -16.86 1.46
C TYR A 489 -0.94 -16.15 1.55
N PRO A 490 -1.07 -14.99 0.90
CA PRO A 490 -0.01 -14.22 0.22
C PRO A 490 1.05 -13.68 1.18
N ASP A 491 2.09 -13.08 0.61
CA ASP A 491 3.17 -12.47 1.36
C ASP A 491 2.74 -11.16 2.07
N SER A 492 3.64 -10.57 2.86
CA SER A 492 3.40 -9.32 3.58
C SER A 492 3.34 -8.06 2.69
N ALA A 493 3.77 -8.15 1.42
CA ALA A 493 3.51 -7.09 0.44
C ALA A 493 2.03 -7.06 0.04
N GLY A 494 1.37 -8.22 0.05
CA GLY A 494 -0.07 -8.39 -0.02
C GLY A 494 -0.60 -9.01 -1.31
N GLY A 495 -1.65 -9.81 -1.16
CA GLY A 495 -2.43 -10.39 -2.25
C GLY A 495 -3.15 -9.34 -3.07
N VAL A 496 -3.66 -8.26 -2.44
CA VAL A 496 -4.02 -7.02 -3.13
C VAL A 496 -3.05 -5.94 -2.71
N GLN A 497 -2.56 -5.18 -3.68
CA GLN A 497 -1.58 -4.13 -3.47
C GLN A 497 -2.23 -2.77 -3.17
N TRP A 498 -1.42 -1.79 -2.78
CA TRP A 498 -1.83 -0.43 -2.42
C TRP A 498 -2.60 0.33 -3.53
N GLY A 499 -2.54 -0.13 -4.78
CA GLY A 499 -3.37 0.37 -5.87
C GLY A 499 -4.87 0.13 -5.66
N GLY A 500 -5.25 -0.87 -4.87
CA GLY A 500 -6.63 -1.13 -4.45
C GLY A 500 -7.59 -1.45 -5.59
N VAL A 501 -8.88 -1.22 -5.36
CA VAL A 501 -9.99 -1.57 -6.26
C VAL A 501 -10.39 -0.38 -7.12
N ALA A 502 -10.56 -0.58 -8.44
CA ALA A 502 -11.28 0.35 -9.30
C ALA A 502 -12.75 -0.10 -9.44
N PHE A 503 -13.66 0.84 -9.66
CA PHE A 503 -15.09 0.54 -9.74
C PHE A 503 -15.74 1.26 -10.91
N ASP A 504 -16.44 0.49 -11.77
CA ASP A 504 -17.31 1.02 -12.82
C ASP A 504 -18.72 1.20 -12.25
N PRO A 505 -19.16 2.44 -11.97
CA PRO A 505 -20.47 2.69 -11.37
C PRO A 505 -21.64 2.44 -12.32
N GLN A 506 -21.42 2.44 -13.64
CA GLN A 506 -22.47 2.19 -14.62
C GLN A 506 -22.78 0.70 -14.74
N LYS A 507 -21.74 -0.14 -14.68
CA LYS A 507 -21.87 -1.60 -14.79
C LYS A 507 -21.89 -2.28 -13.42
N GLN A 508 -21.60 -1.57 -12.36
CA GLN A 508 -21.40 -2.07 -11.00
C GLN A 508 -20.39 -3.23 -10.95
N ILE A 509 -19.25 -3.03 -11.59
CA ILE A 509 -18.16 -3.99 -11.65
C ILE A 509 -16.95 -3.42 -10.88
N ALA A 510 -16.47 -4.16 -9.90
CA ALA A 510 -15.22 -3.88 -9.21
C ALA A 510 -14.07 -4.62 -9.91
N ILE A 511 -12.94 -3.91 -10.14
CA ILE A 511 -11.76 -4.46 -10.79
C ILE A 511 -10.58 -4.37 -9.81
N VAL A 512 -9.87 -5.46 -9.65
CA VAL A 512 -8.72 -5.55 -8.75
C VAL A 512 -7.64 -6.45 -9.35
N ASN A 513 -6.37 -6.11 -9.14
CA ASN A 513 -5.25 -6.98 -9.47
C ASN A 513 -4.69 -7.64 -8.22
N THR A 514 -4.20 -8.87 -8.36
CA THR A 514 -3.68 -9.69 -7.27
C THR A 514 -2.23 -10.10 -7.51
N SER A 515 -1.48 -10.23 -6.43
CA SER A 515 -0.13 -10.81 -6.38
C SER A 515 -0.17 -12.13 -5.63
N HIS A 516 0.44 -13.18 -6.21
CA HIS A 516 0.44 -14.53 -5.67
C HIS A 516 1.85 -14.92 -5.23
N ILE A 517 2.41 -14.16 -4.27
CA ILE A 517 3.76 -14.42 -3.75
C ILE A 517 3.67 -15.27 -2.49
N VAL A 518 4.53 -16.29 -2.42
CA VAL A 518 4.72 -17.12 -1.22
C VAL A 518 6.00 -16.68 -0.51
N GLN A 519 5.86 -16.40 0.78
CA GLN A 519 6.91 -15.96 1.66
C GLN A 519 6.99 -16.90 2.86
N TYR A 520 8.10 -16.88 3.56
CA TYR A 520 8.20 -17.53 4.89
C TYR A 520 8.93 -16.63 5.86
N VAL A 521 8.50 -16.71 7.13
CA VAL A 521 9.01 -15.89 8.23
C VAL A 521 9.49 -16.79 9.34
N LYS A 522 10.72 -16.59 9.78
CA LYS A 522 11.30 -17.26 10.95
C LYS A 522 11.66 -16.24 12.01
N LEU A 523 11.22 -16.49 13.24
CA LEU A 523 11.64 -15.71 14.40
C LEU A 523 12.91 -16.32 15.01
N TYR A 524 13.78 -15.46 15.48
CA TYR A 524 15.00 -15.81 16.19
C TYR A 524 14.98 -15.14 17.56
N SER A 525 15.31 -15.88 18.62
CA SER A 525 15.60 -15.25 19.91
C SER A 525 16.66 -14.15 19.72
N ARG A 526 16.70 -13.11 20.55
CA ARG A 526 17.66 -12.01 20.39
C ARG A 526 19.10 -12.53 20.22
N LYS A 527 19.50 -13.50 21.04
CA LYS A 527 20.83 -14.11 20.99
C LYS A 527 21.11 -14.86 19.67
N ASP A 528 20.11 -15.57 19.15
CA ASP A 528 20.26 -16.33 17.92
C ASP A 528 20.17 -15.43 16.68
N TYR A 529 19.42 -14.34 16.76
CA TYR A 529 19.34 -13.31 15.72
C TYR A 529 20.71 -12.68 15.48
N GLU A 530 21.40 -12.22 16.53
CA GLU A 530 22.73 -11.59 16.42
C GLU A 530 23.77 -12.51 15.77
N LYS A 531 23.66 -13.85 15.99
CA LYS A 531 24.53 -14.83 15.35
C LYS A 531 24.15 -15.09 13.89
N ALA A 532 22.85 -15.13 13.59
CA ALA A 532 22.34 -15.47 12.27
C ALA A 532 22.51 -14.33 11.26
N ASP A 533 22.28 -13.10 11.71
CA ASP A 533 22.37 -11.89 10.86
C ASP A 533 23.83 -11.61 10.44
N ASN A 534 24.84 -11.85 11.29
CA ASN A 534 26.26 -11.57 11.02
C ASN A 534 26.52 -10.18 10.41
N GLY A 535 25.64 -9.19 10.67
CA GLY A 535 25.73 -7.85 10.08
C GLY A 535 25.22 -7.74 8.65
N SER A 536 24.59 -8.79 8.08
CA SER A 536 24.03 -8.77 6.72
C SER A 536 22.73 -7.96 6.60
N GLY A 537 22.00 -7.79 7.71
CA GLY A 537 20.82 -6.94 7.80
C GLY A 537 19.74 -7.21 6.76
N ASN A 538 19.05 -6.16 6.35
CA ASN A 538 17.88 -6.25 5.44
C ASN A 538 18.19 -6.87 4.06
N GLU A 539 19.43 -6.81 3.57
CA GLU A 539 19.79 -7.42 2.28
C GLU A 539 19.63 -8.93 2.27
N SER A 540 19.78 -9.58 3.43
CA SER A 540 19.57 -11.01 3.62
C SER A 540 18.20 -11.35 4.20
N GLY A 541 17.26 -10.40 4.24
CA GLY A 541 15.91 -10.55 4.77
C GLY A 541 15.83 -10.52 6.30
N PHE A 542 16.89 -10.16 7.00
CA PHE A 542 16.90 -10.00 8.45
C PHE A 542 16.33 -8.64 8.87
N ALA A 543 15.49 -8.63 9.91
CA ALA A 543 14.95 -7.41 10.50
C ALA A 543 14.98 -7.50 12.04
N PRO A 544 15.45 -6.44 12.72
CA PRO A 544 15.81 -6.53 14.13
C PRO A 544 14.63 -6.50 15.09
N GLN A 545 13.52 -5.86 14.75
CA GLN A 545 12.43 -5.57 15.71
C GLN A 545 13.00 -5.09 17.07
N GLU A 546 13.82 -4.04 17.07
CA GLU A 546 14.48 -3.51 18.28
C GLU A 546 13.46 -3.30 19.41
N GLY A 547 13.80 -3.75 20.63
CA GLY A 547 12.89 -3.71 21.77
C GLY A 547 11.98 -4.93 21.91
N ALA A 548 11.86 -5.79 20.89
CA ALA A 548 11.21 -7.10 21.00
C ALA A 548 12.20 -8.20 21.39
N PRO A 549 11.76 -9.29 22.03
CA PRO A 549 12.63 -10.43 22.37
C PRO A 549 13.07 -11.23 21.14
N TYR A 550 12.46 -11.00 19.99
CA TYR A 550 12.72 -11.67 18.72
C TYR A 550 13.12 -10.69 17.64
N GLY A 551 14.15 -11.05 16.86
CA GLY A 551 14.32 -10.57 15.49
C GLY A 551 13.73 -11.57 14.51
N LEU A 552 13.67 -11.24 13.24
CA LEU A 552 13.09 -12.11 12.21
C LEU A 552 13.98 -12.23 10.97
N ARG A 553 13.74 -13.27 10.20
CA ARG A 553 14.16 -13.37 8.80
C ARG A 553 12.95 -13.66 7.94
N LEU A 554 12.80 -12.86 6.86
CA LEU A 554 11.70 -12.88 5.93
C LEU A 554 12.25 -13.16 4.53
N MET A 555 11.75 -14.19 3.86
CA MET A 555 12.26 -14.63 2.57
C MET A 555 11.14 -15.01 1.62
N VAL A 556 11.26 -14.60 0.35
CA VAL A 556 10.43 -15.16 -0.72
C VAL A 556 10.86 -16.60 -1.00
N ALA A 557 9.89 -17.50 -1.15
CA ALA A 557 10.15 -18.94 -1.30
C ALA A 557 10.65 -19.29 -2.72
N ASN A 558 11.84 -18.82 -3.06
CA ASN A 558 12.51 -19.09 -4.35
C ASN A 558 13.58 -20.19 -4.19
N ASN A 559 13.87 -20.90 -5.27
CA ASN A 559 15.05 -21.76 -5.34
C ASN A 559 16.34 -20.95 -5.57
N TRP A 560 17.51 -21.59 -5.54
CA TRP A 560 18.82 -20.95 -5.73
C TRP A 560 19.00 -20.29 -7.11
N LEU A 561 18.18 -20.67 -8.09
CA LEU A 561 18.07 -19.98 -9.39
C LEU A 561 17.13 -18.78 -9.36
N GLY A 562 16.56 -18.42 -8.21
CA GLY A 562 15.59 -17.35 -8.07
C GLY A 562 14.19 -17.66 -8.63
N MET A 563 13.92 -18.90 -9.06
CA MET A 563 12.60 -19.30 -9.53
C MET A 563 11.64 -19.51 -8.36
N PRO A 564 10.37 -19.05 -8.47
CA PRO A 564 9.35 -19.31 -7.46
C PRO A 564 9.14 -20.80 -7.21
N CYS A 565 9.11 -21.21 -5.94
CA CYS A 565 8.84 -22.59 -5.58
C CYS A 565 7.36 -22.98 -5.63
N TRP A 566 6.46 -22.04 -5.81
CA TRP A 566 5.00 -22.26 -5.92
C TRP A 566 4.53 -22.14 -7.37
N GLN A 567 3.38 -22.77 -7.66
CA GLN A 567 2.81 -22.81 -9.01
C GLN A 567 2.23 -21.44 -9.44
N PRO A 568 2.30 -21.10 -10.75
CA PRO A 568 1.54 -19.98 -11.31
C PRO A 568 0.00 -20.22 -11.21
N PRO A 569 -0.85 -19.16 -11.36
CA PRO A 569 -0.47 -17.81 -11.78
C PRO A 569 0.25 -17.02 -10.69
N PHE A 570 1.17 -16.10 -11.09
CA PHE A 570 1.91 -15.25 -10.16
C PHE A 570 1.22 -13.92 -9.91
N GLY A 571 0.21 -13.58 -10.71
CA GLY A 571 -0.67 -12.45 -10.54
C GLY A 571 -1.77 -12.43 -11.58
N GLU A 572 -2.91 -11.88 -11.19
CA GLU A 572 -4.13 -11.83 -12.00
C GLU A 572 -4.79 -10.47 -11.90
N ILE A 573 -5.62 -10.15 -12.89
CA ILE A 573 -6.65 -9.13 -12.81
C ILE A 573 -8.01 -9.81 -12.71
N VAL A 574 -8.85 -9.32 -11.81
CA VAL A 574 -10.14 -9.95 -11.45
C VAL A 574 -11.25 -8.91 -11.51
N ALA A 575 -12.39 -9.27 -12.13
CA ALA A 575 -13.62 -8.50 -12.11
C ALA A 575 -14.67 -9.18 -11.24
N ILE A 576 -15.36 -8.37 -10.45
CA ILE A 576 -16.40 -8.80 -9.50
C ILE A 576 -17.69 -8.06 -9.82
N ASP A 577 -18.77 -8.79 -9.97
CA ASP A 577 -20.12 -8.24 -10.10
C ASP A 577 -20.62 -7.80 -8.72
N MET A 578 -20.79 -6.51 -8.52
CA MET A 578 -21.19 -5.95 -7.22
C MET A 578 -22.70 -6.03 -6.95
N HIS A 579 -23.50 -6.58 -7.87
CA HIS A 579 -24.90 -6.98 -7.59
C HIS A 579 -24.96 -8.26 -6.77
N THR A 580 -24.02 -9.19 -7.00
CA THR A 580 -24.03 -10.53 -6.41
C THR A 580 -22.84 -10.81 -5.50
N GLY A 581 -21.73 -10.07 -5.64
CA GLY A 581 -20.46 -10.32 -5.00
C GLY A 581 -19.66 -11.47 -5.60
N ASP A 582 -20.06 -11.98 -6.78
CA ASP A 582 -19.39 -13.11 -7.43
C ASP A 582 -18.31 -12.64 -8.42
N VAL A 583 -17.28 -13.46 -8.61
CA VAL A 583 -16.25 -13.21 -9.63
C VAL A 583 -16.86 -13.37 -11.02
N LYS A 584 -16.84 -12.32 -11.83
CA LYS A 584 -17.32 -12.32 -13.21
C LYS A 584 -16.30 -12.97 -14.15
N TRP A 585 -15.05 -12.59 -14.02
CA TRP A 585 -13.92 -13.17 -14.75
C TRP A 585 -12.60 -12.91 -14.02
N ARG A 586 -11.57 -13.70 -14.34
CA ARG A 586 -10.18 -13.47 -13.95
C ARG A 586 -9.23 -13.83 -15.08
N ARG A 587 -8.10 -13.10 -15.16
CA ARG A 587 -7.04 -13.30 -16.17
C ARG A 587 -5.68 -13.13 -15.55
N PRO A 588 -4.69 -13.97 -15.88
CA PRO A 588 -3.30 -13.68 -15.63
C PRO A 588 -2.91 -12.32 -16.22
N VAL A 589 -2.06 -11.55 -15.55
CA VAL A 589 -1.61 -10.25 -16.01
C VAL A 589 -0.09 -10.18 -16.03
N GLY A 590 0.45 -9.75 -17.17
CA GLY A 590 1.89 -9.56 -17.37
C GLY A 590 2.69 -10.84 -17.47
N ALA A 591 4.01 -10.68 -17.57
CA ALA A 591 4.99 -11.75 -17.56
C ALA A 591 6.11 -11.44 -16.57
N SER A 592 6.53 -12.44 -15.79
CA SER A 592 7.73 -12.33 -14.97
C SER A 592 8.98 -12.49 -15.85
N GLN A 593 10.04 -11.75 -15.54
CA GLN A 593 11.33 -11.89 -16.18
C GLN A 593 12.26 -12.73 -15.29
N GLN A 594 12.92 -13.73 -15.90
CA GLN A 594 13.91 -14.55 -15.22
C GLN A 594 15.14 -14.72 -16.10
N TYR A 595 16.33 -14.38 -15.62
CA TYR A 595 17.59 -14.46 -16.37
C TYR A 595 17.55 -13.75 -17.73
N GLY A 596 16.85 -12.62 -17.83
CA GLY A 596 16.70 -11.87 -19.07
C GLY A 596 15.65 -12.41 -20.05
N PHE A 597 14.96 -13.50 -19.70
CA PHE A 597 13.87 -14.08 -20.49
C PHE A 597 12.52 -13.83 -19.84
N PHE A 598 11.53 -13.43 -20.62
CA PHE A 598 10.17 -13.37 -20.16
C PHE A 598 9.55 -14.76 -20.08
N MET A 599 8.88 -15.02 -18.95
CA MET A 599 8.04 -16.21 -18.77
C MET A 599 6.75 -16.05 -19.58
N PRO A 600 6.03 -17.17 -19.88
CA PRO A 600 4.75 -17.07 -20.58
C PRO A 600 3.76 -16.13 -19.85
N GLU A 601 3.08 -15.26 -20.58
CA GLU A 601 2.05 -14.35 -20.04
C GLU A 601 0.91 -15.10 -19.36
N SER A 602 0.64 -16.35 -19.77
CA SER A 602 -0.35 -17.22 -19.11
C SER A 602 0.00 -17.59 -17.66
N TRP A 603 1.23 -17.32 -17.20
CA TRP A 603 1.65 -17.51 -15.82
C TRP A 603 1.48 -16.22 -14.98
N GLY A 604 1.24 -15.09 -15.62
CA GLY A 604 1.17 -13.80 -14.94
C GLY A 604 2.48 -13.35 -14.35
N SER A 605 2.47 -12.22 -13.69
CA SER A 605 3.58 -11.71 -12.87
C SER A 605 3.04 -11.19 -11.54
N PRO A 606 3.85 -11.12 -10.49
CA PRO A 606 3.51 -10.26 -9.36
C PRO A 606 3.17 -8.85 -9.85
N THR A 607 2.16 -8.23 -9.24
CA THR A 607 1.65 -6.93 -9.64
C THR A 607 1.78 -5.92 -8.51
N ILE A 608 2.17 -4.68 -8.84
CA ILE A 608 2.21 -3.54 -7.91
C ILE A 608 1.50 -2.36 -8.57
N GLY A 609 0.73 -1.59 -7.80
CA GLY A 609 -0.15 -0.54 -8.33
C GLY A 609 -1.56 -1.08 -8.56
N GLY A 610 -2.32 -0.43 -9.41
CA GLY A 610 -3.71 -0.83 -9.66
C GLY A 610 -4.28 -0.29 -10.96
N PRO A 611 -5.52 -0.67 -11.30
CA PRO A 611 -6.20 -0.28 -12.52
C PRO A 611 -6.85 1.10 -12.42
N ALA A 612 -7.18 1.67 -13.59
CA ALA A 612 -8.16 2.73 -13.78
C ALA A 612 -9.19 2.27 -14.81
N VAL A 613 -10.46 2.64 -14.61
CA VAL A 613 -11.58 2.23 -15.45
C VAL A 613 -12.24 3.44 -16.09
N THR A 614 -12.77 3.29 -17.31
CA THR A 614 -13.44 4.38 -18.03
C THR A 614 -14.85 4.01 -18.46
N ALA A 615 -15.70 5.03 -18.65
CA ALA A 615 -17.03 4.87 -19.23
C ALA A 615 -17.02 4.29 -20.66
N GLY A 616 -15.87 4.30 -21.34
CA GLY A 616 -15.65 3.60 -22.60
C GLY A 616 -15.56 2.09 -22.48
N GLY A 617 -15.68 1.54 -21.28
CA GLY A 617 -15.61 0.09 -21.01
C GLY A 617 -14.19 -0.48 -21.04
N VAL A 618 -13.19 0.35 -20.79
CA VAL A 618 -11.76 0.00 -20.85
C VAL A 618 -11.14 0.11 -19.47
N ILE A 619 -10.33 -0.89 -19.12
CA ILE A 619 -9.46 -0.91 -17.93
C ILE A 619 -8.04 -0.61 -18.40
N PHE A 620 -7.39 0.39 -17.82
CA PHE A 620 -5.98 0.67 -18.03
C PHE A 620 -5.17 0.23 -16.82
N ILE A 621 -4.04 -0.45 -17.05
CA ILE A 621 -3.16 -0.94 -15.98
C ILE A 621 -1.72 -1.07 -16.51
N GLY A 622 -0.73 -0.70 -15.68
CA GLY A 622 0.66 -1.12 -15.82
C GLY A 622 0.95 -2.31 -14.91
N ALA A 623 1.37 -2.05 -13.70
CA ALA A 623 1.45 -2.98 -12.56
C ALA A 623 2.36 -4.20 -12.70
N SER A 624 2.64 -4.69 -13.91
CA SER A 624 3.35 -5.96 -14.16
C SER A 624 4.85 -5.76 -14.39
N MET A 625 5.64 -6.82 -14.10
CA MET A 625 7.10 -6.78 -14.14
C MET A 625 7.69 -6.72 -15.55
N ASP A 626 6.90 -6.94 -16.60
CA ASP A 626 7.34 -6.89 -18.00
C ASP A 626 7.39 -5.48 -18.60
N ALA A 627 7.14 -4.46 -17.77
CA ALA A 627 7.14 -3.05 -18.16
C ALA A 627 6.15 -2.71 -19.29
N LYS A 628 5.12 -3.54 -19.51
CA LYS A 628 4.04 -3.21 -20.43
C LYS A 628 2.91 -2.46 -19.72
N VAL A 629 2.40 -1.44 -20.40
CA VAL A 629 1.11 -0.83 -20.07
C VAL A 629 0.04 -1.46 -20.94
N ARG A 630 -1.15 -1.72 -20.39
CA ARG A 630 -2.19 -2.53 -21.04
C ARG A 630 -3.56 -1.89 -20.93
N ALA A 631 -4.42 -2.28 -21.87
CA ALA A 631 -5.84 -2.01 -21.82
C ALA A 631 -6.64 -3.33 -21.94
N TYR A 632 -7.61 -3.52 -21.04
CA TYR A 632 -8.50 -4.68 -21.02
C TYR A 632 -9.97 -4.26 -21.18
N SER A 633 -10.78 -5.17 -21.68
CA SER A 633 -12.25 -5.01 -21.68
C SER A 633 -12.80 -5.19 -20.25
N VAL A 634 -13.59 -4.24 -19.76
CA VAL A 634 -14.32 -4.38 -18.48
C VAL A 634 -15.26 -5.59 -18.52
N GLU A 635 -15.86 -5.87 -19.69
CA GLU A 635 -16.86 -6.91 -19.84
C GLU A 635 -16.30 -8.33 -19.85
N SER A 636 -15.21 -8.55 -20.62
CA SER A 636 -14.68 -9.90 -20.88
C SER A 636 -13.30 -10.17 -20.22
N GLY A 637 -12.58 -9.12 -19.80
CA GLY A 637 -11.20 -9.24 -19.37
C GLY A 637 -10.23 -9.56 -20.51
N GLU A 638 -10.62 -9.40 -21.78
CA GLU A 638 -9.75 -9.57 -22.92
C GLU A 638 -8.75 -8.41 -23.00
N GLU A 639 -7.47 -8.70 -23.26
CA GLU A 639 -6.46 -7.67 -23.55
C GLU A 639 -6.72 -7.09 -24.94
N LEU A 640 -7.00 -5.78 -24.99
CA LEU A 640 -7.37 -5.07 -26.22
C LEU A 640 -6.20 -4.30 -26.83
N TRP A 641 -5.20 -3.96 -26.01
CA TRP A 641 -4.05 -3.18 -26.40
C TRP A 641 -2.96 -3.26 -25.36
N SER A 642 -1.69 -3.19 -25.81
CA SER A 642 -0.52 -3.02 -24.95
C SER A 642 0.58 -2.25 -25.66
N ASP A 643 1.45 -1.59 -24.87
CA ASP A 643 2.67 -0.95 -25.34
C ASP A 643 3.79 -1.11 -24.31
N GLN A 644 5.04 -1.04 -24.77
CA GLN A 644 6.21 -1.20 -23.93
C GLN A 644 6.63 0.15 -23.35
N ALA A 645 6.69 0.24 -22.01
CA ALA A 645 7.29 1.36 -21.28
C ALA A 645 8.77 1.07 -20.97
N GLU A 646 9.49 2.08 -20.48
CA GLU A 646 10.92 1.95 -20.12
C GLU A 646 11.12 1.04 -18.90
N ALA A 647 10.23 1.14 -17.93
CA ALA A 647 10.23 0.35 -16.70
C ALA A 647 8.78 0.00 -16.29
N PRO A 648 8.57 -0.94 -15.35
CA PRO A 648 7.24 -1.23 -14.82
C PRO A 648 6.51 0.01 -14.31
N ALA A 649 5.25 0.19 -14.73
CA ALA A 649 4.41 1.28 -14.27
C ALA A 649 3.66 0.84 -13.01
N VAL A 650 4.30 1.00 -11.85
CA VAL A 650 3.86 0.50 -10.55
C VAL A 650 2.90 1.45 -9.80
N ALA A 651 2.34 2.43 -10.49
CA ALA A 651 1.30 3.34 -9.99
C ALA A 651 -0.03 3.09 -10.74
N ASN A 652 -1.11 3.68 -10.21
CA ASN A 652 -2.36 3.74 -10.97
C ASN A 652 -2.21 4.70 -12.14
N PRO A 653 -2.73 4.40 -13.34
CA PRO A 653 -2.76 5.36 -14.42
C PRO A 653 -3.76 6.50 -14.13
N SER A 654 -3.56 7.66 -14.73
CA SER A 654 -4.53 8.75 -14.72
C SER A 654 -5.19 8.91 -16.10
N VAL A 655 -6.50 9.23 -16.08
CA VAL A 655 -7.30 9.43 -17.29
C VAL A 655 -7.95 10.80 -17.24
N TYR A 656 -7.62 11.68 -18.16
CA TYR A 656 -8.10 13.06 -18.15
C TYR A 656 -8.47 13.57 -19.55
N GLU A 657 -9.25 14.64 -19.58
CA GLU A 657 -9.56 15.36 -20.81
C GLU A 657 -8.83 16.71 -20.82
N PHE A 658 -8.15 16.99 -21.92
CA PHE A 658 -7.55 18.29 -22.17
C PHE A 658 -7.87 18.75 -23.58
N LYS A 659 -8.51 19.94 -23.70
CA LYS A 659 -8.94 20.54 -24.96
C LYS A 659 -9.79 19.60 -25.83
N GLY A 660 -10.72 18.87 -25.21
CA GLY A 660 -11.65 17.95 -25.92
C GLY A 660 -11.04 16.63 -26.36
N ARG A 661 -9.81 16.31 -25.93
CA ARG A 661 -9.14 15.03 -26.21
C ARG A 661 -8.88 14.26 -24.93
N GLN A 662 -9.18 12.97 -24.96
CA GLN A 662 -8.92 12.06 -23.82
C GLN A 662 -7.49 11.57 -23.86
N TYR A 663 -6.83 11.59 -22.71
CA TYR A 663 -5.46 11.13 -22.50
C TYR A 663 -5.41 10.08 -21.39
N VAL A 664 -4.44 9.18 -21.49
CA VAL A 664 -4.10 8.20 -20.45
C VAL A 664 -2.61 8.33 -20.14
N ALA A 665 -2.27 8.62 -18.89
CA ALA A 665 -0.89 8.82 -18.45
C ALA A 665 -0.45 7.69 -17.51
N PHE A 666 0.78 7.20 -17.70
CA PHE A 666 1.45 6.25 -16.83
C PHE A 666 2.79 6.81 -16.36
N VAL A 667 3.20 6.41 -15.16
CA VAL A 667 4.55 6.62 -14.63
C VAL A 667 5.29 5.29 -14.64
N ALA A 668 6.32 5.18 -15.47
CA ALA A 668 7.15 3.99 -15.63
C ALA A 668 8.43 4.15 -14.78
N GLY A 669 8.29 4.00 -13.46
CA GLY A 669 9.35 4.20 -12.49
C GLY A 669 10.04 2.95 -11.98
N GLY A 670 9.45 1.77 -12.20
CA GLY A 670 9.96 0.51 -11.68
C GLY A 670 9.89 0.36 -10.16
N ASN A 671 10.41 -0.76 -9.67
CA ASN A 671 10.45 -1.06 -8.24
C ASN A 671 11.65 -1.94 -7.88
N THR A 672 12.68 -1.36 -7.29
CA THR A 672 13.91 -2.07 -6.90
C THR A 672 13.70 -3.12 -5.80
N ILE A 673 12.64 -3.02 -5.00
CA ILE A 673 12.31 -4.02 -3.97
C ILE A 673 12.01 -5.38 -4.62
N LEU A 674 11.38 -5.38 -5.79
CA LEU A 674 11.14 -6.58 -6.60
C LEU A 674 12.27 -6.91 -7.58
N LYS A 675 13.40 -6.19 -7.50
CA LYS A 675 14.55 -6.29 -8.42
C LYS A 675 14.21 -5.99 -9.89
N ASP A 676 13.20 -5.15 -10.09
CA ASP A 676 12.78 -4.70 -11.40
C ASP A 676 13.73 -3.65 -11.97
N GLN A 677 13.58 -3.39 -13.26
CA GLN A 677 14.21 -2.25 -13.90
C GLN A 677 13.61 -0.95 -13.32
N VAL A 678 14.46 0.01 -13.00
CA VAL A 678 14.06 1.36 -12.59
C VAL A 678 14.03 2.29 -13.80
N GLY A 679 13.16 3.29 -13.75
CA GLY A 679 12.99 4.30 -14.79
C GLY A 679 12.54 5.64 -14.22
N ASP A 680 12.44 6.62 -15.10
CA ASP A 680 12.06 7.99 -14.78
C ASP A 680 11.06 8.59 -15.78
N GLN A 681 10.39 7.73 -16.53
CA GLN A 681 9.52 8.09 -17.64
C GLN A 681 8.08 8.36 -17.20
N VAL A 682 7.51 9.48 -17.63
CA VAL A 682 6.07 9.70 -17.75
C VAL A 682 5.70 9.49 -19.21
N VAL A 683 4.79 8.59 -19.50
CA VAL A 683 4.35 8.28 -20.86
C VAL A 683 2.85 8.48 -21.00
N VAL A 684 2.42 9.15 -22.07
CA VAL A 684 1.02 9.52 -22.28
C VAL A 684 0.52 9.09 -23.66
N TYR A 685 -0.68 8.53 -23.65
CA TYR A 685 -1.35 7.97 -24.82
C TYR A 685 -2.65 8.68 -25.12
N ALA A 686 -3.01 8.77 -26.40
CA ALA A 686 -4.30 9.24 -26.88
C ALA A 686 -4.61 8.60 -28.25
N LEU A 687 -5.86 8.73 -28.70
CA LEU A 687 -6.21 8.36 -30.07
C LEU A 687 -5.51 9.32 -31.06
N PRO A 688 -5.19 8.87 -32.28
CA PRO A 688 -4.73 9.76 -33.36
C PRO A 688 -5.73 10.90 -33.62
N GLU A 689 -5.22 12.04 -34.04
CA GLU A 689 -6.04 13.20 -34.47
C GLU A 689 -6.78 12.91 -35.77
#